data_4e87ac048d76a90745365cf290b02900
#
_entry.id   4e87ac048d76a90745365cf290b02900
#
_cell.length_a   1.000
_cell.length_b   1.000
_cell.length_c   1.000
_cell.angle_alpha   90.00
_cell.angle_beta   90.00
_cell.angle_gamma   90.00
#
_symmetry.space_group_name_H-M   'P 1'
#
loop_
_entity.id
_entity.type
_entity.pdbx_description
1 polymer ?
#
loop_
_entity_poly.entity_id
_entity_poly.type
_entity_poly.pdbx_seq_one_letter_code
_entity_poly.pdbx_strand_id
1 'polypeptide(L)'
;MKNPVFAPASLRRWALIAFCSISLLFSIHPAFGQAPALGTIRGVVSQTETGALLEGVEVSVPALGMRTLTNREGAFLFGSVPPGVHELRLLYTGMDPTNTTVAVRAGSAVEARVALGPGAQQLGAFVVATTRQGEAASITKQRNAANVVNVVAIDTFGDVADGNLGNFMVRLPGVAAEETSNGDIIGIKIRGTPAELSSVNLDGVRVSNAVSGFSPMGDRATMIDHVPAEFIKEVEVHKALIPSMPADAIGGATNLITKSALDFNESVLTYKLGSSYNTYRDSLGNFKPTATLSYMSKVGRERPIGVTLSLSYSVTETPRDRVQVSRPDPDGRMGQARTLAEINTRERAGAGLKFEHRLDPNTLVAVKLNYAYYHYEGMREIASASATGNRLAADYAVVSRSQIESGVVPRTTTNAPAGVAPGFSDAYTELLNATWTNEMGRVVRYARNYLGEVTAERKLPGDQKLNLQVSHNPSWFDADLPTLVTTLTNGTNTTAAGIGLAIDARANRSRPLFIQTYGPSVAAGADVSRYTGVYSTGRGRTEEEVSNAQLDYTKNFAGNREAQLKAGLNWRQQHRYLYTTSKSWRVVGADRVAMRNPATGANDDLQPFSDGTGYGLFNHEYTPRNKYDILAVERASVSNPEWFAPTTASFARPSEREATEDVISAYWQGKYRVGKLGLLGGVRMEETDIEARGSLADAQRPTVTQITRQSSYRDFFPSLHLNYEFRRNLIGRASFSTGFARPGLNSLYPVTTVVYDGSGADGRVTQNDPGLKPQQSKNYDLSLEWYYEPAGLLSVGFFRKDITDFIAQDIREIGFGPNNGFDGLYSGFDHVTTTNGGKAKVHGFELNFMQQLVMLPAPFNRLRVFANLTDLETSGQYASGAAELAKFVPRTSNIGLSYQWRRFGFRIAQRYTSSYLDGYNVNEHQRTRFRPDEKVDVSFTFQVRRQISVYFDVLNVFNKWPDQFAGRDSSRVTFSNIYGTKVNFGLNGRF
;
A
#
# COMPACT_ATOMS: atom_id res chain seq x y z
N MET A 1 -31.42 13.67 12.44
CA MET A 1 -31.62 14.49 13.65
C MET A 1 -31.31 13.62 14.87
N LYS A 2 -30.12 13.66 15.40
CA LYS A 2 -29.82 13.22 16.78
C LYS A 2 -28.59 13.97 17.27
N ASN A 3 -28.70 14.35 18.47
CA ASN A 3 -28.09 15.37 19.32
C ASN A 3 -26.62 15.23 19.67
N PRO A 4 -26.08 16.14 20.46
CA PRO A 4 -24.71 16.65 20.34
C PRO A 4 -23.69 15.76 21.08
N VAL A 5 -22.48 15.83 20.55
CA VAL A 5 -21.26 15.20 21.04
C VAL A 5 -20.98 15.62 22.49
N PHE A 6 -21.05 14.68 23.42
CA PHE A 6 -20.46 14.82 24.73
C PHE A 6 -18.94 14.64 24.60
N ALA A 7 -18.17 15.64 24.96
CA ALA A 7 -16.75 15.53 25.13
C ALA A 7 -16.44 14.49 26.23
N PRO A 8 -15.53 13.53 26.00
CA PRO A 8 -15.20 12.51 26.99
C PRO A 8 -14.58 13.13 28.24
N ALA A 9 -14.97 12.63 29.38
CA ALA A 9 -14.55 13.08 30.71
C ALA A 9 -13.02 13.00 30.97
N SER A 10 -12.26 12.37 30.08
CA SER A 10 -10.80 12.25 30.12
C SER A 10 -10.03 13.56 29.88
N LEU A 11 -10.58 14.48 29.11
CA LEU A 11 -9.93 15.77 28.82
C LEU A 11 -9.83 16.73 30.02
N ARG A 12 -10.69 16.57 31.04
CA ARG A 12 -10.69 17.46 32.22
C ARG A 12 -9.61 17.16 33.26
N ARG A 13 -9.06 15.96 33.33
CA ARG A 13 -8.08 15.57 34.37
C ARG A 13 -6.62 15.88 34.02
N TRP A 14 -6.28 16.09 32.77
CA TRP A 14 -4.89 16.21 32.30
C TRP A 14 -4.43 17.65 32.04
N ALA A 15 -5.37 18.59 31.85
CA ALA A 15 -5.02 20.02 31.69
C ALA A 15 -4.37 20.62 32.95
N LEU A 16 -4.62 20.03 34.11
CA LEU A 16 -4.07 20.53 35.41
C LEU A 16 -2.68 19.95 35.73
N ILE A 17 -2.30 18.77 35.21
CA ILE A 17 -1.00 18.16 35.53
C ILE A 17 0.11 18.69 34.61
N ALA A 18 -0.21 19.01 33.35
CA ALA A 18 0.75 19.58 32.40
C ALA A 18 1.19 21.01 32.77
N PHE A 19 0.35 21.76 33.46
CA PHE A 19 0.68 23.17 33.85
C PHE A 19 1.59 23.27 35.06
N CYS A 20 1.58 22.30 35.98
CA CYS A 20 2.43 22.32 37.18
C CYS A 20 3.85 21.80 36.96
N SER A 21 4.13 21.01 35.94
CA SER A 21 5.47 20.46 35.71
C SER A 21 6.41 21.38 34.92
N ILE A 22 5.90 22.40 34.25
CA ILE A 22 6.71 23.34 33.45
C ILE A 22 7.24 24.52 34.32
N SER A 23 6.68 24.77 35.49
CA SER A 23 7.04 25.91 36.31
C SER A 23 8.31 25.73 37.19
N LEU A 24 8.88 24.52 37.23
CA LEU A 24 10.03 24.24 38.14
C LEU A 24 11.41 24.25 37.47
N LEU A 25 11.53 24.56 36.19
CA LEU A 25 12.81 24.53 35.45
C LEU A 25 13.40 25.90 35.07
N PHE A 26 12.83 27.00 35.57
CA PHE A 26 13.30 28.36 35.23
C PHE A 26 13.70 29.18 36.43
N SER A 27 14.79 28.83 37.10
CA SER A 27 15.46 29.76 38.03
C SER A 27 16.92 29.42 38.23
N ILE A 28 17.74 29.64 37.19
CA ILE A 28 19.19 29.84 37.38
C ILE A 28 19.61 31.00 36.47
N HIS A 29 19.81 32.18 37.05
CA HIS A 29 20.44 33.31 36.36
C HIS A 29 21.94 33.33 36.74
N PRO A 30 22.85 33.16 35.82
CA PRO A 30 24.24 33.57 36.03
C PRO A 30 24.40 35.02 35.55
N ALA A 31 24.94 35.87 36.40
CA ALA A 31 25.38 37.21 36.02
C ALA A 31 26.60 37.13 35.07
N PHE A 32 26.42 37.60 33.84
CA PHE A 32 27.50 37.70 32.87
C PHE A 32 27.90 39.15 32.65
N GLY A 33 29.22 39.38 32.62
CA GLY A 33 29.85 40.64 32.23
C GLY A 33 29.53 40.97 30.76
N GLN A 34 29.56 42.26 30.41
CA GLN A 34 29.29 42.78 29.06
C GLN A 34 30.21 42.11 28.01
N ALA A 35 29.67 41.12 27.27
CA ALA A 35 30.32 40.61 26.07
C ALA A 35 30.17 41.64 24.94
N PRO A 36 31.13 41.73 23.99
CA PRO A 36 31.02 42.62 22.85
C PRO A 36 29.71 42.32 22.07
N ALA A 37 29.01 43.39 21.67
CA ALA A 37 27.72 43.24 20.98
C ALA A 37 27.91 42.45 19.67
N LEU A 38 27.35 41.24 19.61
CA LEU A 38 27.45 40.35 18.48
C LEU A 38 26.47 40.76 17.37
N GLY A 39 26.82 40.57 16.09
CA GLY A 39 25.95 40.81 14.96
C GLY A 39 25.21 39.55 14.51
N THR A 40 24.44 39.68 13.43
CA THR A 40 23.64 38.61 12.82
C THR A 40 23.87 38.57 11.34
N ILE A 41 24.04 37.36 10.75
CA ILE A 41 24.02 37.16 9.30
C ILE A 41 22.72 36.43 8.97
N ARG A 42 21.89 37.02 8.12
CA ARG A 42 20.73 36.38 7.50
C ARG A 42 20.87 36.42 6.00
N GLY A 43 20.35 35.40 5.29
CA GLY A 43 20.43 35.40 3.84
C GLY A 43 19.45 34.46 3.19
N VAL A 44 19.42 34.51 1.86
CA VAL A 44 18.60 33.67 1.01
C VAL A 44 19.48 33.07 -0.09
N VAL A 45 19.31 31.77 -0.32
CA VAL A 45 20.01 31.03 -1.37
C VAL A 45 19.02 30.62 -2.45
N SER A 46 19.35 30.92 -3.70
CA SER A 46 18.55 30.57 -4.88
C SER A 46 19.41 29.87 -5.94
N GLN A 47 18.78 29.21 -6.88
CA GLN A 47 19.46 28.67 -8.06
C GLN A 47 19.61 29.74 -9.13
N THR A 48 20.79 29.83 -9.77
CA THR A 48 21.14 30.86 -10.74
C THR A 48 20.26 30.81 -12.00
N GLU A 49 19.92 29.61 -12.49
CA GLU A 49 19.22 29.43 -13.76
C GLU A 49 17.69 29.55 -13.66
N THR A 50 17.12 29.12 -12.53
CA THR A 50 15.66 29.03 -12.35
C THR A 50 15.12 30.05 -11.35
N GLY A 51 15.99 30.72 -10.58
CA GLY A 51 15.58 31.56 -9.46
C GLY A 51 14.90 30.80 -8.31
N ALA A 52 14.82 29.46 -8.37
CA ALA A 52 14.18 28.64 -7.35
C ALA A 52 14.91 28.73 -6.02
N LEU A 53 14.17 28.82 -4.93
CA LEU A 53 14.71 28.88 -3.58
C LEU A 53 15.22 27.47 -3.18
N LEU A 54 16.45 27.43 -2.63
CA LEU A 54 17.13 26.16 -2.33
C LEU A 54 17.02 25.83 -0.83
N GLU A 55 16.22 24.83 -0.51
CA GLU A 55 16.12 24.23 0.83
C GLU A 55 17.30 23.28 1.09
N GLY A 56 17.81 23.26 2.32
CA GLY A 56 18.83 22.31 2.74
C GLY A 56 20.24 22.64 2.29
N VAL A 57 20.51 23.82 1.73
CA VAL A 57 21.88 24.28 1.44
C VAL A 57 22.64 24.37 2.77
N GLU A 58 23.77 23.71 2.86
CA GLU A 58 24.67 23.88 4.00
C GLU A 58 25.39 25.20 3.84
N VAL A 59 25.12 26.14 4.74
CA VAL A 59 25.83 27.41 4.86
C VAL A 59 26.73 27.34 6.09
N SER A 60 28.01 27.65 5.94
CA SER A 60 28.97 27.60 7.04
C SER A 60 29.85 28.84 7.07
N VAL A 61 30.27 29.22 8.28
CA VAL A 61 31.34 30.17 8.56
C VAL A 61 32.53 29.38 9.09
N PRO A 62 33.47 28.94 8.22
CA PRO A 62 34.50 27.97 8.61
C PRO A 62 35.42 28.47 9.75
N ALA A 63 35.72 29.78 9.74
CA ALA A 63 36.58 30.39 10.74
C ALA A 63 35.99 30.41 12.16
N LEU A 64 34.64 30.35 12.27
CA LEU A 64 33.89 30.32 13.53
C LEU A 64 33.38 28.94 13.88
N GLY A 65 33.54 27.96 13.02
CA GLY A 65 32.94 26.62 13.17
C GLY A 65 31.41 26.62 13.14
N MET A 66 30.78 27.70 12.69
CA MET A 66 29.32 27.84 12.62
C MET A 66 28.78 27.21 11.33
N ARG A 67 27.64 26.53 11.42
CA ARG A 67 26.98 25.90 10.29
C ARG A 67 25.48 25.92 10.50
N THR A 68 24.73 26.15 9.41
CA THR A 68 23.26 26.08 9.38
C THR A 68 22.80 25.54 8.05
N LEU A 69 21.52 25.17 7.94
CA LEU A 69 20.87 24.76 6.69
C LEU A 69 19.85 25.81 6.30
N THR A 70 19.70 26.04 5.00
CA THR A 70 18.60 26.86 4.50
C THR A 70 17.27 26.14 4.71
N ASN A 71 16.25 26.91 5.07
CA ASN A 71 14.88 26.44 5.17
C ASN A 71 14.21 26.36 3.76
N ARG A 72 12.93 26.03 3.72
CA ARG A 72 12.13 25.91 2.49
C ARG A 72 12.14 27.18 1.61
N GLU A 73 12.23 28.35 2.23
CA GLU A 73 12.36 29.65 1.53
C GLU A 73 13.81 29.99 1.15
N GLY A 74 14.71 29.00 1.16
CA GLY A 74 16.13 29.20 0.92
C GLY A 74 16.81 30.09 1.97
N ALA A 75 16.13 30.45 3.06
CA ALA A 75 16.61 31.40 4.05
C ALA A 75 17.47 30.71 5.11
N PHE A 76 18.55 31.41 5.54
CA PHE A 76 19.43 30.99 6.64
C PHE A 76 19.66 32.11 7.61
N LEU A 77 20.07 31.76 8.83
CA LEU A 77 20.35 32.69 9.91
C LEU A 77 21.54 32.20 10.75
N PHE A 78 22.52 33.08 10.97
CA PHE A 78 23.51 32.94 12.02
C PHE A 78 23.31 34.07 13.03
N GLY A 79 22.90 33.71 14.23
CA GLY A 79 22.89 34.60 15.36
C GLY A 79 24.26 34.65 16.05
N SER A 80 24.53 35.72 16.77
CA SER A 80 25.72 35.84 17.62
C SER A 80 27.06 35.72 16.87
N VAL A 81 27.19 36.39 15.72
CA VAL A 81 28.43 36.42 14.93
C VAL A 81 29.31 37.57 15.43
N PRO A 82 30.60 37.36 15.73
CA PRO A 82 31.51 38.43 16.07
C PRO A 82 31.62 39.48 14.96
N PRO A 83 31.81 40.78 15.28
CA PRO A 83 32.09 41.80 14.26
C PRO A 83 33.35 41.46 13.47
N GLY A 84 33.29 41.67 12.17
CA GLY A 84 34.43 41.37 11.25
C GLY A 84 33.96 40.95 9.87
N VAL A 85 34.91 40.65 9.00
CA VAL A 85 34.64 40.08 7.66
C VAL A 85 34.73 38.56 7.76
N HIS A 86 33.62 37.92 7.42
CA HIS A 86 33.50 36.46 7.48
C HIS A 86 33.26 35.87 6.11
N GLU A 87 33.96 34.77 5.80
CA GLU A 87 33.68 33.97 4.62
C GLU A 87 32.52 33.02 4.91
N LEU A 88 31.50 33.09 4.05
CA LEU A 88 30.42 32.12 4.01
C LEU A 88 30.72 31.09 2.93
N ARG A 89 30.72 29.83 3.30
CA ARG A 89 30.83 28.72 2.37
C ARG A 89 29.49 28.01 2.25
N LEU A 90 29.01 27.92 1.01
CA LEU A 90 27.74 27.30 0.67
C LEU A 90 28.01 25.99 -0.10
N LEU A 91 27.38 24.91 0.38
CA LEU A 91 27.48 23.59 -0.21
C LEU A 91 26.08 23.04 -0.48
N TYR A 92 25.85 22.61 -1.71
CA TYR A 92 24.63 21.95 -2.12
C TYR A 92 24.97 20.80 -3.07
N THR A 93 24.50 19.60 -2.80
CA THR A 93 24.83 18.41 -3.59
C THR A 93 24.44 18.63 -5.05
N GLY A 94 25.36 18.39 -5.99
CA GLY A 94 25.16 18.60 -7.44
C GLY A 94 25.35 20.03 -7.93
N MET A 95 25.80 20.94 -7.07
CA MET A 95 26.21 22.32 -7.42
C MET A 95 27.64 22.59 -6.96
N ASP A 96 28.35 23.53 -7.64
CA ASP A 96 29.68 23.90 -7.22
C ASP A 96 29.66 24.59 -5.85
N PRO A 97 30.60 24.24 -4.95
CA PRO A 97 30.79 24.97 -3.72
C PRO A 97 31.04 26.45 -3.99
N THR A 98 30.24 27.30 -3.35
CA THR A 98 30.34 28.76 -3.55
C THR A 98 30.79 29.41 -2.25
N ASN A 99 31.79 30.28 -2.36
CA ASN A 99 32.26 31.09 -1.26
C ASN A 99 31.87 32.56 -1.48
N THR A 100 31.39 33.22 -0.44
CA THR A 100 31.10 34.66 -0.46
C THR A 100 31.51 35.29 0.87
N THR A 101 31.79 36.59 0.87
CA THR A 101 32.21 37.31 2.08
C THR A 101 31.12 38.25 2.55
N VAL A 102 30.95 38.36 3.87
CA VAL A 102 30.01 39.30 4.52
C VAL A 102 30.71 40.06 5.63
N ALA A 103 30.47 41.35 5.71
CA ALA A 103 31.02 42.21 6.75
C ALA A 103 29.96 42.42 7.87
N VAL A 104 30.18 41.90 9.07
CA VAL A 104 29.30 41.99 10.22
C VAL A 104 29.74 43.14 11.12
N ARG A 105 28.80 44.05 11.47
CA ARG A 105 29.00 45.12 12.44
C ARG A 105 28.38 44.74 13.77
N ALA A 106 28.93 45.25 14.86
CA ALA A 106 28.41 45.05 16.20
C ALA A 106 26.91 45.45 16.29
N GLY A 107 26.07 44.53 16.81
CA GLY A 107 24.63 44.77 17.03
C GLY A 107 23.77 44.87 15.73
N SER A 108 24.35 44.66 14.53
CA SER A 108 23.62 44.80 13.29
C SER A 108 23.36 43.47 12.61
N ALA A 109 22.30 43.42 11.78
CA ALA A 109 22.02 42.30 10.91
C ALA A 109 22.52 42.61 9.47
N VAL A 110 23.25 41.67 8.86
CA VAL A 110 23.70 41.73 7.48
C VAL A 110 22.90 40.75 6.64
N GLU A 111 22.46 41.17 5.46
CA GLU A 111 21.73 40.35 4.52
C GLU A 111 22.66 39.81 3.39
N ALA A 112 22.66 38.50 3.17
CA ALA A 112 23.41 37.84 2.10
C ALA A 112 22.45 37.19 1.12
N ARG A 113 22.53 37.51 -0.15
CA ARG A 113 21.80 36.83 -1.24
C ARG A 113 22.80 36.11 -2.12
N VAL A 114 22.69 34.79 -2.17
CA VAL A 114 23.65 33.95 -2.90
C VAL A 114 22.90 33.11 -3.92
N ALA A 115 23.37 33.11 -5.15
CA ALA A 115 22.88 32.26 -6.20
C ALA A 115 23.88 31.14 -6.45
N LEU A 116 23.42 29.88 -6.38
CA LEU A 116 24.21 28.69 -6.68
C LEU A 116 23.94 28.24 -8.12
N GLY A 117 24.98 27.92 -8.86
CA GLY A 117 24.91 27.41 -10.22
C GLY A 117 25.40 25.97 -10.33
N PRO A 118 25.04 25.24 -11.41
CA PRO A 118 25.62 23.94 -11.70
C PRO A 118 27.10 24.10 -12.03
N GLY A 119 27.91 23.09 -11.62
CA GLY A 119 29.33 23.03 -11.97
C GLY A 119 29.59 23.21 -13.46
N ALA A 120 30.79 23.69 -13.82
CA ALA A 120 31.22 24.26 -15.10
C ALA A 120 30.99 23.44 -16.40
N GLN A 121 30.06 22.50 -16.46
CA GLN A 121 29.64 21.85 -17.68
C GLN A 121 28.24 22.35 -18.10
N GLN A 122 28.24 23.36 -18.97
CA GLN A 122 27.05 23.77 -19.69
C GLN A 122 26.44 22.59 -20.46
N LEU A 123 25.39 22.03 -19.97
CA LEU A 123 24.55 21.08 -20.69
C LEU A 123 23.22 21.77 -21.00
N GLY A 124 23.00 22.02 -22.29
CA GLY A 124 21.79 22.64 -22.76
C GLY A 124 20.54 21.89 -22.40
N ALA A 125 19.55 22.65 -22.02
CA ALA A 125 18.12 22.34 -21.91
C ALA A 125 17.52 22.23 -20.48
N PHE A 126 16.54 23.08 -20.28
CA PHE A 126 15.78 23.38 -19.06
C PHE A 126 15.17 22.15 -18.34
N VAL A 127 14.73 21.10 -19.03
CA VAL A 127 14.16 19.90 -18.43
C VAL A 127 15.20 19.11 -17.63
N VAL A 128 16.44 19.07 -18.09
CA VAL A 128 17.54 18.37 -17.39
C VAL A 128 17.94 19.11 -16.11
N ALA A 129 17.84 20.44 -16.10
CA ALA A 129 18.19 21.25 -14.93
C ALA A 129 17.19 21.04 -13.78
N THR A 130 15.88 20.89 -14.07
CA THR A 130 14.85 20.72 -13.03
C THR A 130 14.86 19.34 -12.40
N THR A 131 15.02 18.27 -13.16
CA THR A 131 15.14 16.89 -12.63
C THR A 131 16.37 16.74 -11.74
N ARG A 132 17.50 17.36 -12.13
CA ARG A 132 18.72 17.42 -11.31
C ARG A 132 18.50 18.19 -10.02
N GLN A 133 17.68 19.23 -10.03
CA GLN A 133 17.41 20.04 -8.85
C GLN A 133 16.62 19.26 -7.79
N GLY A 134 15.54 18.59 -8.19
CA GLY A 134 14.73 17.78 -7.27
C GLY A 134 15.56 16.68 -6.62
N GLU A 135 16.37 15.99 -7.42
CA GLU A 135 17.28 14.96 -6.93
C GLU A 135 18.36 15.48 -6.00
N ALA A 136 19.03 16.57 -6.37
CA ALA A 136 20.05 17.20 -5.55
C ALA A 136 19.49 17.66 -4.19
N ALA A 137 18.26 18.21 -4.19
CA ALA A 137 17.54 18.56 -2.99
C ALA A 137 17.27 17.34 -2.11
N SER A 138 16.77 16.26 -2.70
CA SER A 138 16.44 15.01 -1.98
C SER A 138 17.70 14.37 -1.37
N ILE A 139 18.78 14.26 -2.13
CA ILE A 139 20.06 13.73 -1.63
C ILE A 139 20.62 14.60 -0.49
N THR A 140 20.54 15.94 -0.64
CA THR A 140 20.97 16.89 0.40
C THR A 140 20.13 16.74 1.67
N LYS A 141 18.81 16.61 1.54
CA LYS A 141 17.88 16.37 2.66
C LYS A 141 18.20 15.04 3.36
N GLN A 142 18.41 13.96 2.61
CA GLN A 142 18.82 12.65 3.14
C GLN A 142 20.16 12.76 3.89
N ARG A 143 21.16 13.42 3.31
CA ARG A 143 22.48 13.62 3.93
C ARG A 143 22.37 14.33 5.28
N ASN A 144 21.49 15.32 5.40
CA ASN A 144 21.33 16.14 6.61
C ASN A 144 20.33 15.56 7.63
N ALA A 145 19.66 14.46 7.29
CA ALA A 145 18.74 13.80 8.20
C ALA A 145 19.46 13.24 9.44
N ALA A 146 18.77 13.25 10.58
CA ALA A 146 19.32 12.74 11.83
C ALA A 146 19.18 11.20 11.95
N ASN A 147 18.15 10.62 11.30
CA ASN A 147 17.85 9.18 11.29
C ASN A 147 18.16 8.54 9.94
N VAL A 148 17.96 7.24 9.84
CA VAL A 148 18.07 6.49 8.57
C VAL A 148 16.81 6.72 7.75
N VAL A 149 16.93 7.49 6.67
CA VAL A 149 15.83 7.85 5.76
C VAL A 149 16.32 7.85 4.31
N ASN A 150 15.46 7.46 3.37
CA ASN A 150 15.65 7.73 1.96
C ASN A 150 14.69 8.82 1.52
N VAL A 151 15.21 9.83 0.83
CA VAL A 151 14.42 10.96 0.29
C VAL A 151 14.58 10.96 -1.21
N VAL A 152 13.47 10.94 -1.96
CA VAL A 152 13.50 10.90 -3.42
C VAL A 152 12.43 11.82 -4.00
N ALA A 153 12.84 12.75 -4.86
CA ALA A 153 11.91 13.60 -5.59
C ALA A 153 11.14 12.79 -6.63
N ILE A 154 9.87 13.13 -6.85
CA ILE A 154 8.97 12.38 -7.75
C ILE A 154 9.47 12.35 -9.20
N ASP A 155 10.20 13.39 -9.62
CA ASP A 155 10.76 13.53 -10.96
C ASP A 155 12.09 12.78 -11.18
N THR A 156 12.70 12.21 -10.10
CA THR A 156 14.00 11.51 -10.18
C THR A 156 13.97 10.32 -11.14
N PHE A 157 12.89 9.55 -11.15
CA PHE A 157 12.72 8.37 -12.01
C PHE A 157 11.82 8.63 -13.23
N GLY A 158 11.60 9.92 -13.59
CA GLY A 158 10.71 10.35 -14.66
C GLY A 158 9.24 10.38 -14.24
N ASP A 159 8.40 10.85 -15.13
CA ASP A 159 6.97 11.02 -14.88
C ASP A 159 6.28 9.67 -14.57
N VAL A 160 5.35 9.69 -13.63
CA VAL A 160 4.45 8.56 -13.36
C VAL A 160 3.40 8.52 -14.48
N ALA A 161 3.61 7.64 -15.45
CA ALA A 161 2.86 7.68 -16.71
C ALA A 161 1.37 7.35 -16.53
N ASP A 162 1.02 6.49 -15.57
CA ASP A 162 -0.34 5.99 -15.34
C ASP A 162 -1.02 6.56 -14.09
N GLY A 163 -0.40 7.56 -13.44
CA GLY A 163 -0.91 8.18 -12.21
C GLY A 163 -0.82 7.29 -10.96
N ASN A 164 -0.32 6.05 -11.06
CA ASN A 164 -0.14 5.16 -9.91
C ASN A 164 1.19 5.46 -9.20
N LEU A 165 1.12 6.08 -8.03
CA LEU A 165 2.29 6.42 -7.21
C LEU A 165 3.11 5.18 -6.84
N GLY A 166 2.50 4.01 -6.72
CA GLY A 166 3.18 2.74 -6.44
C GLY A 166 4.26 2.40 -7.46
N ASN A 167 4.04 2.65 -8.75
CA ASN A 167 5.04 2.43 -9.81
C ASN A 167 6.32 3.28 -9.65
N PHE A 168 6.22 4.42 -8.99
CA PHE A 168 7.37 5.22 -8.61
C PHE A 168 8.04 4.65 -7.35
N MET A 169 7.24 4.37 -6.31
CA MET A 169 7.75 4.03 -4.98
C MET A 169 8.53 2.72 -4.95
N VAL A 170 8.16 1.72 -5.76
CA VAL A 170 8.88 0.43 -5.82
C VAL A 170 10.29 0.53 -6.39
N ARG A 171 10.67 1.67 -6.95
CA ARG A 171 12.04 1.95 -7.40
C ARG A 171 12.92 2.52 -6.30
N LEU A 172 12.32 2.87 -5.14
CA LEU A 172 13.05 3.41 -4.00
C LEU A 172 13.86 2.32 -3.28
N PRO A 173 15.02 2.66 -2.70
CA PRO A 173 15.81 1.70 -1.95
C PRO A 173 15.06 1.08 -0.78
N GLY A 174 15.04 -0.25 -0.71
CA GLY A 174 14.36 -0.98 0.36
C GLY A 174 12.84 -0.99 0.27
N VAL A 175 12.27 -0.64 -0.89
CA VAL A 175 10.81 -0.68 -1.12
C VAL A 175 10.47 -1.74 -2.16
N ALA A 176 9.52 -2.62 -1.82
CA ALA A 176 8.96 -3.62 -2.71
C ALA A 176 7.47 -3.38 -2.96
N ALA A 177 6.93 -3.99 -4.01
CA ALA A 177 5.51 -3.89 -4.35
C ALA A 177 4.65 -4.81 -3.49
N GLU A 178 3.46 -4.35 -3.13
CA GLU A 178 2.30 -5.18 -2.84
C GLU A 178 1.38 -5.10 -4.07
N GLU A 179 1.36 -6.18 -4.86
CA GLU A 179 0.66 -6.22 -6.14
C GLU A 179 -0.66 -6.98 -6.03
N THR A 180 -1.65 -6.54 -6.77
CA THR A 180 -2.84 -7.37 -7.06
C THR A 180 -2.48 -8.47 -8.03
N SER A 181 -3.37 -9.46 -8.14
CA SER A 181 -3.21 -10.55 -9.11
C SER A 181 -3.27 -10.13 -10.59
N ASN A 182 -3.57 -8.89 -10.89
CA ASN A 182 -3.50 -8.28 -12.24
C ASN A 182 -2.31 -7.32 -12.40
N GLY A 183 -1.33 -7.39 -11.50
CA GLY A 183 -0.07 -6.67 -11.61
C GLY A 183 -0.13 -5.19 -11.24
N ASP A 184 -1.25 -4.69 -10.67
CA ASP A 184 -1.32 -3.32 -10.19
C ASP A 184 -0.76 -3.21 -8.78
N ILE A 185 0.09 -2.20 -8.58
CA ILE A 185 0.69 -1.93 -7.29
C ILE A 185 -0.30 -1.13 -6.45
N ILE A 186 -0.78 -1.75 -5.37
CA ILE A 186 -1.77 -1.18 -4.45
C ILE A 186 -1.18 -0.79 -3.10
N GLY A 187 -0.02 -1.31 -2.75
CA GLY A 187 0.69 -1.03 -1.52
C GLY A 187 2.19 -1.17 -1.66
N ILE A 188 2.90 -0.84 -0.61
CA ILE A 188 4.36 -0.92 -0.56
C ILE A 188 4.82 -1.70 0.67
N LYS A 189 5.90 -2.45 0.50
CA LYS A 189 6.62 -3.19 1.53
C LYS A 189 7.95 -2.51 1.79
N ILE A 190 8.15 -1.96 2.98
CA ILE A 190 9.43 -1.36 3.37
C ILE A 190 10.30 -2.47 3.97
N ARG A 191 11.52 -2.68 3.43
CA ARG A 191 12.41 -3.78 3.85
C ARG A 191 11.72 -5.14 3.81
N GLY A 192 10.95 -5.39 2.75
CA GLY A 192 10.21 -6.64 2.56
C GLY A 192 9.09 -6.92 3.57
N THR A 193 8.84 -6.04 4.56
CA THR A 193 7.77 -6.21 5.54
C THR A 193 6.40 -5.98 4.92
N PRO A 194 5.35 -6.70 5.31
CA PRO A 194 3.98 -6.48 4.82
C PRO A 194 3.53 -5.02 4.93
N ALA A 195 2.72 -4.55 3.97
CA ALA A 195 2.26 -3.16 3.91
C ALA A 195 1.50 -2.71 5.18
N GLU A 196 0.80 -3.62 5.85
CA GLU A 196 0.06 -3.37 7.09
C GLU A 196 0.96 -3.05 8.31
N LEU A 197 2.26 -3.41 8.25
CA LEU A 197 3.24 -3.09 9.27
C LEU A 197 3.98 -1.76 9.02
N SER A 198 3.58 -1.02 7.99
CA SER A 198 4.16 0.26 7.59
C SER A 198 3.11 1.35 7.61
N SER A 199 3.50 2.61 7.86
CA SER A 199 2.59 3.75 7.77
C SER A 199 2.84 4.57 6.51
N VAL A 200 1.75 5.12 5.93
CA VAL A 200 1.82 6.10 4.85
C VAL A 200 1.07 7.36 5.29
N ASN A 201 1.78 8.48 5.25
CA ASN A 201 1.28 9.78 5.65
C ASN A 201 1.39 10.78 4.49
N LEU A 202 0.53 11.78 4.46
CA LEU A 202 0.56 12.92 3.55
C LEU A 202 0.83 14.18 4.37
N ASP A 203 2.00 14.82 4.17
CA ASP A 203 2.49 15.94 4.99
C ASP A 203 2.42 15.67 6.51
N GLY A 204 2.70 14.42 6.91
CA GLY A 204 2.68 13.98 8.32
C GLY A 204 1.31 13.50 8.84
N VAL A 205 0.23 13.66 8.09
CA VAL A 205 -1.13 13.22 8.45
C VAL A 205 -1.41 11.82 7.88
N ARG A 206 -1.97 10.94 8.70
CA ARG A 206 -2.39 9.60 8.24
C ARG A 206 -3.54 9.72 7.24
N VAL A 207 -3.40 9.05 6.11
CA VAL A 207 -4.45 8.99 5.07
C VAL A 207 -5.48 7.95 5.46
N SER A 208 -6.78 8.32 5.46
CA SER A 208 -7.89 7.37 5.66
C SER A 208 -8.02 6.43 4.46
N ASN A 209 -8.51 5.22 4.69
CA ASN A 209 -8.65 4.22 3.65
C ASN A 209 -9.83 3.26 3.91
N ALA A 210 -11.03 3.68 3.53
CA ALA A 210 -12.24 2.87 3.67
C ALA A 210 -12.16 1.53 2.89
N VAL A 211 -11.36 1.45 1.82
CA VAL A 211 -11.19 0.21 1.01
C VAL A 211 -10.47 -0.88 1.79
N SER A 212 -9.68 -0.54 2.80
CA SER A 212 -8.88 -1.50 3.56
C SER A 212 -9.72 -2.63 4.17
N GLY A 213 -10.99 -2.40 4.50
CA GLY A 213 -11.92 -3.43 4.95
C GLY A 213 -12.17 -4.56 3.94
N PHE A 214 -11.87 -4.34 2.66
CA PHE A 214 -12.00 -5.30 1.54
C PHE A 214 -10.67 -5.57 0.84
N SER A 215 -9.56 -5.12 1.40
CA SER A 215 -8.24 -5.25 0.82
C SER A 215 -7.57 -6.57 1.20
N PRO A 216 -6.90 -7.23 0.25
CA PRO A 216 -6.05 -8.40 0.57
C PRO A 216 -4.77 -8.03 1.34
N MET A 217 -4.41 -6.74 1.43
CA MET A 217 -3.19 -6.26 2.10
C MET A 217 -3.31 -6.17 3.62
N GLY A 218 -4.48 -6.42 4.19
CA GLY A 218 -4.78 -6.07 5.57
C GLY A 218 -5.49 -4.72 5.68
N ASP A 219 -6.16 -4.50 6.78
CA ASP A 219 -7.11 -3.40 6.94
C ASP A 219 -6.50 -2.10 7.50
N ARG A 220 -5.19 -2.11 7.83
CA ARG A 220 -4.44 -0.90 8.23
C ARG A 220 -3.50 -0.39 7.13
N ALA A 221 -3.34 -1.16 6.05
CA ALA A 221 -2.51 -0.75 4.92
C ALA A 221 -3.18 0.37 4.11
N THR A 222 -2.42 1.38 3.73
CA THR A 222 -2.90 2.45 2.84
C THR A 222 -2.84 2.01 1.39
N MET A 223 -3.95 2.14 0.67
CA MET A 223 -4.03 1.92 -0.78
C MET A 223 -3.33 3.07 -1.51
N ILE A 224 -2.08 2.83 -1.92
CA ILE A 224 -1.22 3.86 -2.52
C ILE A 224 -1.69 4.29 -3.91
N ASP A 225 -2.43 3.44 -4.62
CA ASP A 225 -3.01 3.72 -5.93
C ASP A 225 -4.23 4.66 -5.87
N HIS A 226 -4.70 5.00 -4.66
CA HIS A 226 -5.72 6.01 -4.43
C HIS A 226 -5.14 7.41 -4.17
N VAL A 227 -3.80 7.53 -4.04
CA VAL A 227 -3.12 8.83 -3.84
C VAL A 227 -2.63 9.33 -5.20
N PRO A 228 -3.14 10.47 -5.71
CA PRO A 228 -2.69 11.03 -6.98
C PRO A 228 -1.21 11.46 -6.91
N ALA A 229 -0.38 10.89 -7.78
CA ALA A 229 1.06 11.17 -7.82
C ALA A 229 1.37 12.65 -8.11
N GLU A 230 0.49 13.35 -8.81
CA GLU A 230 0.62 14.73 -9.22
C GLU A 230 0.63 15.73 -8.05
N PHE A 231 0.07 15.33 -6.89
CA PHE A 231 0.08 16.19 -5.70
C PHE A 231 1.45 16.18 -5.01
N ILE A 232 2.26 15.15 -5.28
CA ILE A 232 3.46 14.85 -4.53
C ILE A 232 4.67 15.54 -5.17
N LYS A 233 5.53 16.13 -4.32
CA LYS A 233 6.83 16.71 -4.66
C LYS A 233 7.94 15.70 -4.44
N GLU A 234 7.93 15.06 -3.27
CA GLU A 234 8.95 14.09 -2.85
C GLU A 234 8.36 13.04 -1.91
N VAL A 235 9.06 11.93 -1.80
CA VAL A 235 8.73 10.81 -0.90
C VAL A 235 9.89 10.61 0.05
N GLU A 236 9.58 10.60 1.36
CA GLU A 236 10.49 10.26 2.44
C GLU A 236 10.15 8.85 2.95
N VAL A 237 11.12 7.95 2.98
CA VAL A 237 10.99 6.60 3.54
C VAL A 237 11.86 6.50 4.77
N HIS A 238 11.25 6.68 5.94
CA HIS A 238 11.90 6.61 7.24
C HIS A 238 12.00 5.15 7.69
N LYS A 239 13.22 4.63 7.74
CA LYS A 239 13.52 3.25 8.15
C LYS A 239 13.74 3.11 9.65
N ALA A 240 14.12 4.21 10.32
CA ALA A 240 14.23 4.32 11.77
C ALA A 240 13.37 5.51 12.26
N LEU A 241 12.44 5.24 13.18
CA LEU A 241 11.48 6.24 13.68
C LEU A 241 12.14 7.16 14.69
N ILE A 242 11.80 8.45 14.66
CA ILE A 242 12.18 9.45 15.66
C ILE A 242 10.98 9.81 16.56
N PRO A 243 11.17 10.35 17.76
CA PRO A 243 10.08 10.58 18.71
C PRO A 243 8.93 11.46 18.20
N SER A 244 9.22 12.40 17.28
CA SER A 244 8.18 13.26 16.68
C SER A 244 7.29 12.56 15.64
N MET A 245 7.56 11.30 15.30
CA MET A 245 6.75 10.50 14.39
C MET A 245 5.82 9.57 15.15
N PRO A 246 4.64 9.21 14.59
CA PRO A 246 3.82 8.12 15.11
C PRO A 246 4.63 6.82 15.21
N ALA A 247 4.41 6.06 16.31
CA ALA A 247 5.17 4.84 16.59
C ALA A 247 4.63 3.60 15.84
N ASP A 248 3.47 3.70 15.18
CA ASP A 248 2.74 2.59 14.54
C ASP A 248 3.30 2.23 13.15
N ALA A 249 4.60 1.86 13.09
CA ALA A 249 5.30 1.52 11.86
C ALA A 249 6.51 0.60 12.08
N ILE A 250 6.28 -0.69 12.33
CA ILE A 250 7.37 -1.68 12.47
C ILE A 250 8.22 -1.75 11.20
N GLY A 251 7.60 -1.78 10.02
CA GLY A 251 8.30 -1.82 8.73
C GLY A 251 9.10 -0.55 8.47
N GLY A 252 8.49 0.59 8.72
CA GLY A 252 8.96 1.94 8.46
C GLY A 252 7.81 2.88 8.15
N ALA A 253 8.08 4.18 8.08
CA ALA A 253 7.08 5.20 7.79
C ALA A 253 7.40 5.90 6.47
N THR A 254 6.41 6.03 5.61
CA THR A 254 6.49 6.85 4.40
C THR A 254 5.76 8.16 4.64
N ASN A 255 6.39 9.27 4.26
CA ASN A 255 5.78 10.58 4.26
C ASN A 255 5.79 11.16 2.84
N LEU A 256 4.61 11.40 2.30
CA LEU A 256 4.40 11.99 0.99
C LEU A 256 4.31 13.49 1.16
N ILE A 257 5.26 14.24 0.59
CA ILE A 257 5.32 15.70 0.70
C ILE A 257 4.63 16.33 -0.50
N THR A 258 3.63 17.18 -0.25
CA THR A 258 2.89 17.86 -1.32
C THR A 258 3.64 19.05 -1.90
N LYS A 259 3.34 19.39 -3.16
CA LYS A 259 3.85 20.58 -3.85
C LYS A 259 3.42 21.87 -3.12
N SER A 260 4.21 22.95 -3.30
CA SER A 260 3.90 24.26 -2.76
C SER A 260 4.29 25.37 -3.73
N ALA A 261 3.40 26.33 -3.88
CA ALA A 261 3.67 27.53 -4.68
C ALA A 261 4.78 28.43 -4.08
N LEU A 262 4.98 28.36 -2.76
CA LEU A 262 6.03 29.14 -2.09
C LEU A 262 7.45 28.66 -2.39
N ASP A 263 7.61 27.46 -2.98
CA ASP A 263 8.92 26.92 -3.40
C ASP A 263 9.43 27.60 -4.69
N PHE A 264 8.60 28.38 -5.40
CA PHE A 264 8.92 29.02 -6.67
C PHE A 264 8.80 30.54 -6.59
N ASN A 265 9.61 31.25 -7.39
CA ASN A 265 9.52 32.70 -7.53
C ASN A 265 8.55 33.15 -8.62
N GLU A 266 8.29 32.28 -9.59
CA GLU A 266 7.42 32.52 -10.75
C GLU A 266 6.27 31.51 -10.75
N SER A 267 5.21 31.80 -11.48
CA SER A 267 4.13 30.87 -11.69
C SER A 267 4.61 29.68 -12.53
N VAL A 268 4.21 28.48 -12.16
CA VAL A 268 4.57 27.24 -12.86
C VAL A 268 3.30 26.50 -13.24
N LEU A 269 3.13 26.23 -14.52
CA LEU A 269 2.08 25.37 -15.06
C LEU A 269 2.70 24.09 -15.61
N THR A 270 2.28 22.94 -15.10
CA THR A 270 2.65 21.65 -15.68
C THR A 270 1.40 20.90 -16.12
N TYR A 271 1.48 20.25 -17.27
CA TYR A 271 0.38 19.41 -17.76
C TYR A 271 0.92 18.13 -18.38
N LYS A 272 0.09 17.11 -18.41
CA LYS A 272 0.32 15.84 -19.09
C LYS A 272 -0.98 15.39 -19.73
N LEU A 273 -0.95 15.02 -20.98
CA LEU A 273 -2.06 14.46 -21.74
C LEU A 273 -1.58 13.20 -22.43
N GLY A 274 -2.27 12.11 -22.27
CA GLY A 274 -1.81 10.85 -22.82
C GLY A 274 -2.87 9.78 -22.84
N SER A 275 -2.43 8.60 -23.18
CA SER A 275 -3.25 7.41 -23.24
C SER A 275 -2.47 6.19 -22.77
N SER A 276 -3.19 5.20 -22.23
CA SER A 276 -2.66 3.89 -21.88
C SER A 276 -3.34 2.81 -22.71
N TYR A 277 -2.60 1.73 -23.00
CA TYR A 277 -3.05 0.57 -23.75
C TYR A 277 -2.46 -0.69 -23.13
N ASN A 278 -3.23 -1.78 -23.05
CA ASN A 278 -2.75 -3.08 -22.61
C ASN A 278 -2.71 -4.04 -23.80
N THR A 279 -1.59 -4.74 -24.00
CA THR A 279 -1.36 -5.62 -25.16
C THR A 279 -2.06 -6.98 -25.04
N TYR A 280 -2.55 -7.34 -23.88
CA TYR A 280 -3.26 -8.61 -23.68
C TYR A 280 -4.71 -8.47 -24.10
N ARG A 281 -5.22 -9.41 -24.89
CA ARG A 281 -6.57 -9.38 -25.48
C ARG A 281 -6.77 -8.19 -26.40
N ASP A 282 -5.95 -8.18 -27.45
CA ASP A 282 -5.82 -7.11 -28.43
C ASP A 282 -7.18 -6.73 -29.03
N SER A 283 -7.73 -5.61 -28.62
CA SER A 283 -8.71 -4.85 -29.36
C SER A 283 -8.06 -3.50 -29.68
N LEU A 284 -7.47 -3.36 -30.86
CA LEU A 284 -7.06 -2.09 -31.43
C LEU A 284 -8.21 -1.10 -31.31
N GLY A 285 -8.11 -0.14 -30.36
CA GLY A 285 -9.15 0.84 -30.05
C GLY A 285 -9.40 1.06 -28.57
N ASN A 286 -8.81 0.27 -27.68
CA ASN A 286 -9.00 0.38 -26.23
C ASN A 286 -7.99 1.33 -25.56
N PHE A 287 -7.73 2.48 -26.21
CA PHE A 287 -6.91 3.54 -25.63
C PHE A 287 -7.64 4.22 -24.47
N LYS A 288 -7.04 4.23 -23.30
CA LYS A 288 -7.60 4.81 -22.09
C LYS A 288 -6.94 6.13 -21.75
N PRO A 289 -7.70 7.22 -21.51
CA PRO A 289 -7.16 8.56 -21.38
C PRO A 289 -6.43 8.75 -20.04
N THR A 290 -5.42 9.62 -20.07
CA THR A 290 -4.75 10.17 -18.89
C THR A 290 -4.55 11.66 -19.09
N ALA A 291 -4.95 12.48 -18.11
CA ALA A 291 -4.77 13.91 -18.12
C ALA A 291 -4.37 14.40 -16.72
N THR A 292 -3.35 15.25 -16.63
CA THR A 292 -2.98 15.92 -15.39
C THR A 292 -2.69 17.39 -15.63
N LEU A 293 -2.98 18.20 -14.64
CA LEU A 293 -2.69 19.63 -14.62
C LEU A 293 -2.21 20.02 -13.22
N SER A 294 -1.12 20.77 -13.12
CA SER A 294 -0.70 21.36 -11.86
C SER A 294 -0.29 22.80 -12.11
N TYR A 295 -0.92 23.72 -11.40
CA TYR A 295 -0.64 25.15 -11.45
C TYR A 295 -0.22 25.66 -10.07
N MET A 296 0.91 26.33 -10.02
CA MET A 296 1.47 26.92 -8.82
C MET A 296 1.78 28.39 -9.09
N SER A 297 1.27 29.26 -8.23
CA SER A 297 1.48 30.71 -8.37
C SER A 297 1.68 31.37 -7.02
N LYS A 298 2.63 32.30 -6.95
CA LYS A 298 2.92 33.12 -5.79
C LYS A 298 2.69 34.60 -6.11
N VAL A 299 1.83 35.25 -5.33
CA VAL A 299 1.47 36.67 -5.48
C VAL A 299 1.89 37.44 -4.23
N GLY A 300 2.46 38.63 -4.40
CA GLY A 300 2.94 39.50 -3.33
C GLY A 300 4.39 39.20 -2.93
N ARG A 301 5.14 40.26 -2.55
CA ARG A 301 6.55 40.18 -2.14
C ARG A 301 6.73 40.10 -0.63
N GLU A 302 6.09 40.98 0.12
CA GLU A 302 6.25 41.07 1.58
C GLU A 302 5.38 40.05 2.32
N ARG A 303 4.13 39.84 1.85
CA ARG A 303 3.16 38.89 2.38
C ARG A 303 2.68 37.96 1.27
N PRO A 304 3.54 37.03 0.83
CA PRO A 304 3.20 36.20 -0.31
C PRO A 304 2.00 35.30 -0.01
N ILE A 305 1.12 35.22 -1.00
CA ILE A 305 0.03 34.26 -1.10
C ILE A 305 0.43 33.22 -2.13
N GLY A 306 0.52 31.98 -1.75
CA GLY A 306 0.76 30.85 -2.64
C GLY A 306 -0.52 30.09 -2.91
N VAL A 307 -0.78 29.77 -4.17
CA VAL A 307 -1.89 28.92 -4.60
C VAL A 307 -1.33 27.78 -5.42
N THR A 308 -1.61 26.55 -5.01
CA THR A 308 -1.29 25.33 -5.75
C THR A 308 -2.60 24.61 -6.08
N LEU A 309 -2.86 24.42 -7.38
CA LEU A 309 -3.97 23.61 -7.89
C LEU A 309 -3.38 22.39 -8.60
N SER A 310 -3.86 21.21 -8.31
CA SER A 310 -3.50 19.98 -9.02
C SER A 310 -4.76 19.21 -9.37
N LEU A 311 -4.87 18.79 -10.62
CA LEU A 311 -5.97 17.99 -11.14
C LEU A 311 -5.39 16.77 -11.85
N SER A 312 -6.02 15.63 -11.67
CA SER A 312 -5.64 14.40 -12.36
C SER A 312 -6.87 13.58 -12.75
N TYR A 313 -6.77 12.92 -13.89
CA TYR A 313 -7.73 11.95 -14.37
C TYR A 313 -7.01 10.86 -15.13
N SER A 314 -7.30 9.60 -14.84
CA SER A 314 -6.74 8.47 -15.58
C SER A 314 -7.71 7.31 -15.61
N VAL A 315 -7.75 6.64 -16.77
CA VAL A 315 -8.43 5.36 -16.93
C VAL A 315 -7.38 4.33 -17.31
N THR A 316 -7.45 3.15 -16.72
CA THR A 316 -6.59 2.02 -17.06
C THR A 316 -7.42 0.75 -17.19
N GLU A 317 -7.09 -0.09 -18.15
CA GLU A 317 -7.69 -1.39 -18.31
C GLU A 317 -6.64 -2.47 -18.06
N THR A 318 -7.00 -3.49 -17.29
CA THR A 318 -6.14 -4.62 -16.95
C THR A 318 -6.90 -5.93 -17.14
N PRO A 319 -6.88 -6.51 -18.35
CA PRO A 319 -7.40 -7.86 -18.58
C PRO A 319 -6.52 -8.88 -17.86
N ARG A 320 -7.13 -9.97 -17.41
CA ARG A 320 -6.42 -11.06 -16.73
C ARG A 320 -7.05 -12.40 -17.03
N ASP A 321 -6.22 -13.37 -17.36
CA ASP A 321 -6.59 -14.79 -17.32
C ASP A 321 -5.80 -15.49 -16.22
N ARG A 322 -6.44 -16.47 -15.58
CA ARG A 322 -5.85 -17.30 -14.53
C ARG A 322 -6.25 -18.75 -14.72
N VAL A 323 -5.27 -19.63 -14.56
CA VAL A 323 -5.48 -21.06 -14.29
C VAL A 323 -5.13 -21.32 -12.83
N GLN A 324 -5.96 -22.08 -12.16
CA GLN A 324 -5.77 -22.43 -10.75
C GLN A 324 -6.07 -23.92 -10.54
N VAL A 325 -5.25 -24.58 -9.73
CA VAL A 325 -5.46 -25.96 -9.24
C VAL A 325 -5.30 -25.99 -7.74
N SER A 326 -6.16 -26.72 -7.04
CA SER A 326 -6.04 -26.96 -5.61
C SER A 326 -5.22 -28.22 -5.34
N ARG A 327 -4.30 -28.17 -4.38
CA ARG A 327 -3.39 -29.30 -3.99
C ARG A 327 -3.41 -29.45 -2.47
N PRO A 328 -4.50 -29.99 -1.90
CA PRO A 328 -4.64 -30.05 -0.44
C PRO A 328 -3.76 -31.12 0.19
N ASP A 329 -3.37 -32.17 -0.55
CA ASP A 329 -2.73 -33.37 -0.03
C ASP A 329 -1.21 -33.36 -0.20
N PRO A 330 -0.46 -34.05 0.70
CA PRO A 330 1.01 -34.10 0.66
C PRO A 330 1.56 -34.81 -0.58
N ASP A 331 0.83 -35.78 -1.15
CA ASP A 331 1.19 -36.49 -2.37
C ASP A 331 1.07 -35.64 -3.65
N GLY A 332 0.51 -34.42 -3.53
CA GLY A 332 0.43 -33.42 -4.60
C GLY A 332 -0.70 -33.66 -5.59
N ARG A 333 -1.62 -34.60 -5.33
CA ARG A 333 -2.82 -34.77 -6.16
C ARG A 333 -3.61 -33.46 -6.27
N MET A 334 -4.26 -33.25 -7.42
CA MET A 334 -5.03 -32.03 -7.71
C MET A 334 -6.52 -32.34 -7.54
N GLY A 335 -7.22 -31.62 -6.68
CA GLY A 335 -8.63 -31.87 -6.37
C GLY A 335 -9.62 -30.88 -6.97
N GLN A 336 -9.12 -29.78 -7.52
CA GLN A 336 -9.92 -28.76 -8.19
C GLN A 336 -9.16 -28.18 -9.36
N ALA A 337 -9.87 -28.01 -10.48
CA ALA A 337 -9.43 -27.22 -11.63
C ALA A 337 -10.31 -25.98 -11.76
N ARG A 338 -9.70 -24.81 -11.96
CA ARG A 338 -10.41 -23.55 -12.11
C ARG A 338 -9.74 -22.68 -13.16
N THR A 339 -10.56 -22.09 -14.01
CA THR A 339 -10.14 -21.04 -14.94
C THR A 339 -10.87 -19.75 -14.59
N LEU A 340 -10.19 -18.61 -14.72
CA LEU A 340 -10.78 -17.30 -14.52
C LEU A 340 -10.35 -16.38 -15.66
N ALA A 341 -11.32 -15.68 -16.20
CA ALA A 341 -11.14 -14.56 -17.10
C ALA A 341 -11.71 -13.30 -16.43
N GLU A 342 -10.98 -12.20 -16.52
CA GLU A 342 -11.43 -10.92 -15.97
C GLU A 342 -10.97 -9.79 -16.89
N ILE A 343 -11.89 -8.89 -17.19
CA ILE A 343 -11.57 -7.59 -17.79
C ILE A 343 -12.02 -6.55 -16.80
N ASN A 344 -11.09 -5.72 -16.34
CA ASN A 344 -11.42 -4.65 -15.40
C ASN A 344 -10.91 -3.30 -15.87
N THR A 345 -11.72 -2.29 -15.65
CA THR A 345 -11.41 -0.89 -15.87
C THR A 345 -11.29 -0.20 -14.53
N ARG A 346 -10.26 0.63 -14.40
CA ARG A 346 -10.03 1.50 -13.24
C ARG A 346 -10.00 2.94 -13.68
N GLU A 347 -10.87 3.73 -13.08
CA GLU A 347 -10.93 5.17 -13.25
C GLU A 347 -10.46 5.84 -11.96
N ARG A 348 -9.58 6.81 -12.10
CA ARG A 348 -9.06 7.63 -11.00
C ARG A 348 -9.21 9.09 -11.35
N ALA A 349 -9.72 9.87 -10.40
CA ALA A 349 -9.73 11.33 -10.50
C ALA A 349 -9.23 11.93 -9.19
N GLY A 350 -8.50 13.03 -9.30
CA GLY A 350 -7.95 13.74 -8.15
C GLY A 350 -8.03 15.24 -8.33
N ALA A 351 -8.34 15.95 -7.24
CA ALA A 351 -8.28 17.39 -7.17
C ALA A 351 -7.60 17.81 -5.87
N GLY A 352 -6.56 18.65 -5.96
CA GLY A 352 -5.86 19.20 -4.80
C GLY A 352 -5.78 20.71 -4.91
N LEU A 353 -6.14 21.39 -3.82
CA LEU A 353 -6.00 22.84 -3.67
C LEU A 353 -5.24 23.11 -2.38
N LYS A 354 -4.14 23.87 -2.48
CA LYS A 354 -3.40 24.35 -1.34
C LYS A 354 -3.29 25.87 -1.42
N PHE A 355 -3.71 26.51 -0.37
CA PHE A 355 -3.61 27.95 -0.18
C PHE A 355 -2.67 28.23 0.97
N GLU A 356 -1.61 28.98 0.74
CA GLU A 356 -0.57 29.33 1.72
C GLU A 356 -0.48 30.84 1.83
N HIS A 357 -0.55 31.38 3.03
CA HIS A 357 -0.46 32.83 3.23
C HIS A 357 0.47 33.18 4.38
N ARG A 358 1.48 34.01 4.08
CA ARG A 358 2.36 34.60 5.07
C ARG A 358 1.73 35.89 5.61
N LEU A 359 1.01 35.77 6.74
CA LEU A 359 0.30 36.87 7.39
C LEU A 359 1.26 37.98 7.82
N ASP A 360 2.41 37.60 8.36
CA ASP A 360 3.52 38.46 8.75
C ASP A 360 4.85 37.67 8.59
N PRO A 361 6.03 38.28 8.73
CA PRO A 361 7.32 37.58 8.58
C PRO A 361 7.49 36.34 9.46
N ASN A 362 6.72 36.25 10.55
CA ASN A 362 6.83 35.20 11.54
C ASN A 362 5.68 34.18 11.49
N THR A 363 4.59 34.46 10.74
CA THR A 363 3.37 33.65 10.73
C THR A 363 3.04 33.18 9.32
N LEU A 364 3.01 31.85 9.11
CA LEU A 364 2.56 31.21 7.88
C LEU A 364 1.32 30.36 8.21
N VAL A 365 0.26 30.54 7.46
CA VAL A 365 -0.95 29.70 7.54
C VAL A 365 -1.15 29.03 6.20
N ALA A 366 -1.52 27.76 6.22
CA ALA A 366 -1.91 27.05 5.00
C ALA A 366 -3.21 26.26 5.21
N VAL A 367 -4.02 26.23 4.15
CA VAL A 367 -5.21 25.40 4.04
C VAL A 367 -5.02 24.47 2.86
N LYS A 368 -5.25 23.18 3.05
CA LYS A 368 -5.13 22.16 2.03
C LYS A 368 -6.42 21.36 1.94
N LEU A 369 -6.94 21.21 0.73
CA LEU A 369 -8.11 20.41 0.40
C LEU A 369 -7.71 19.42 -0.69
N ASN A 370 -7.89 18.14 -0.44
CA ASN A 370 -7.65 17.09 -1.42
C ASN A 370 -8.89 16.23 -1.58
N TYR A 371 -9.16 15.84 -2.79
CA TYR A 371 -10.17 14.89 -3.18
C TYR A 371 -9.55 13.81 -4.07
N ALA A 372 -9.84 12.55 -3.79
CA ALA A 372 -9.50 11.44 -4.64
C ALA A 372 -10.70 10.52 -4.85
N TYR A 373 -10.96 10.20 -6.09
CA TYR A 373 -12.01 9.30 -6.55
C TYR A 373 -11.38 8.08 -7.22
N TYR A 374 -11.92 6.93 -6.90
CA TYR A 374 -11.55 5.66 -7.50
C TYR A 374 -12.82 4.89 -7.87
N HIS A 375 -12.88 4.41 -9.09
CA HIS A 375 -13.90 3.51 -9.59
C HIS A 375 -13.26 2.31 -10.24
N TYR A 376 -13.74 1.14 -9.88
CA TYR A 376 -13.33 -0.14 -10.46
C TYR A 376 -14.56 -0.86 -10.96
N GLU A 377 -14.53 -1.28 -12.21
CA GLU A 377 -15.53 -2.17 -12.78
C GLU A 377 -14.84 -3.34 -13.46
N GLY A 378 -15.21 -4.56 -13.05
CA GLY A 378 -14.65 -5.80 -13.56
C GLY A 378 -15.74 -6.78 -13.93
N MET A 379 -15.66 -7.35 -15.16
CA MET A 379 -16.45 -8.50 -15.58
C MET A 379 -15.59 -9.74 -15.40
N ARG A 380 -16.14 -10.71 -14.69
CA ARG A 380 -15.41 -11.92 -14.28
C ARG A 380 -16.16 -13.18 -14.68
N GLU A 381 -15.47 -14.08 -15.35
CA GLU A 381 -15.96 -15.41 -15.71
C GLU A 381 -15.07 -16.47 -15.06
N ILE A 382 -15.69 -17.44 -14.38
CA ILE A 382 -14.97 -18.53 -13.74
C ILE A 382 -15.63 -19.85 -14.15
N ALA A 383 -14.84 -20.81 -14.59
CA ALA A 383 -15.27 -22.20 -14.74
C ALA A 383 -14.50 -23.06 -13.75
N SER A 384 -15.18 -23.96 -13.06
CA SER A 384 -14.59 -24.79 -12.01
C SER A 384 -15.11 -26.22 -12.06
N ALA A 385 -14.17 -27.18 -11.96
CA ALA A 385 -14.48 -28.58 -11.65
C ALA A 385 -13.89 -28.92 -10.29
N SER A 386 -14.69 -29.45 -9.39
CA SER A 386 -14.23 -29.80 -8.04
C SER A 386 -14.66 -31.22 -7.68
N ALA A 387 -13.71 -32.00 -7.17
CA ALA A 387 -13.95 -33.29 -6.59
C ALA A 387 -14.33 -33.23 -5.08
N THR A 388 -14.29 -32.04 -4.48
CA THR A 388 -14.76 -31.83 -3.11
C THR A 388 -16.27 -31.63 -3.12
N GLY A 389 -17.01 -32.47 -2.37
CA GLY A 389 -18.30 -32.08 -1.83
C GLY A 389 -18.13 -30.88 -0.86
N ASN A 390 -19.16 -30.51 -0.14
CA ASN A 390 -19.12 -29.46 0.90
C ASN A 390 -18.19 -29.77 2.11
N ARG A 391 -17.32 -30.78 2.01
CA ARG A 391 -16.36 -31.11 3.07
C ARG A 391 -15.17 -30.15 3.01
N LEU A 392 -14.94 -29.48 4.08
CA LEU A 392 -13.66 -28.89 4.45
C LEU A 392 -12.58 -29.97 4.70
N ALA A 393 -12.87 -31.24 4.40
CA ALA A 393 -11.97 -32.36 4.62
C ALA A 393 -10.71 -32.23 3.76
N ALA A 394 -9.59 -32.42 4.40
CA ALA A 394 -8.27 -32.28 3.84
C ALA A 394 -7.97 -33.26 2.70
N ASP A 395 -8.69 -34.38 2.60
CA ASP A 395 -8.34 -35.48 1.72
C ASP A 395 -9.42 -35.78 0.67
N TYR A 396 -9.03 -35.74 -0.60
CA TYR A 396 -9.85 -36.22 -1.70
C TYR A 396 -9.79 -37.76 -1.72
N ALA A 397 -10.96 -38.45 -1.65
CA ALA A 397 -11.01 -39.88 -1.71
C ALA A 397 -10.45 -40.40 -3.05
N VAL A 398 -9.68 -41.47 -3.01
CA VAL A 398 -9.26 -42.20 -4.20
C VAL A 398 -10.38 -43.22 -4.51
N VAL A 399 -11.04 -43.04 -5.68
CA VAL A 399 -12.13 -43.90 -6.12
C VAL A 399 -11.89 -44.33 -7.55
N SER A 400 -12.37 -45.53 -7.91
CA SER A 400 -12.31 -45.99 -9.29
C SER A 400 -13.57 -45.63 -10.09
N ARG A 401 -13.45 -45.52 -11.40
CA ARG A 401 -14.57 -45.28 -12.31
C ARG A 401 -15.65 -46.37 -12.15
N SER A 402 -15.25 -47.64 -11.97
CA SER A 402 -16.18 -48.74 -11.73
C SER A 402 -16.98 -48.60 -10.45
N GLN A 403 -16.38 -48.03 -9.37
CA GLN A 403 -17.11 -47.78 -8.11
C GLN A 403 -18.20 -46.70 -8.30
N ILE A 404 -17.95 -45.70 -9.15
CA ILE A 404 -18.94 -44.67 -9.49
C ILE A 404 -20.05 -45.28 -10.38
N GLU A 405 -19.67 -46.05 -11.40
CA GLU A 405 -20.59 -46.67 -12.37
C GLU A 405 -21.48 -47.74 -11.72
N SER A 406 -20.95 -48.46 -10.73
CA SER A 406 -21.70 -49.48 -9.96
C SER A 406 -22.58 -48.84 -8.85
N GLY A 407 -22.53 -47.54 -8.64
CA GLY A 407 -23.30 -46.89 -7.58
C GLY A 407 -22.74 -47.03 -6.15
N VAL A 408 -21.58 -47.68 -6.01
CA VAL A 408 -20.86 -47.73 -4.70
C VAL A 408 -20.45 -46.33 -4.27
N VAL A 409 -20.11 -45.45 -5.23
CA VAL A 409 -19.96 -44.01 -5.01
C VAL A 409 -21.06 -43.33 -5.83
N PRO A 410 -22.07 -42.73 -5.22
CA PRO A 410 -23.20 -42.12 -5.95
C PRO A 410 -22.75 -40.96 -6.82
N ARG A 411 -23.26 -40.90 -8.06
CA ARG A 411 -22.97 -39.85 -9.03
C ARG A 411 -23.59 -38.49 -8.75
N THR A 412 -24.53 -38.40 -7.82
CA THR A 412 -25.60 -37.41 -7.94
C THR A 412 -26.09 -36.80 -6.64
N THR A 413 -25.42 -36.96 -5.53
CA THR A 413 -25.84 -36.27 -4.31
C THR A 413 -24.91 -35.12 -3.99
N THR A 414 -25.46 -33.99 -3.52
CA THR A 414 -24.71 -32.85 -3.00
C THR A 414 -23.71 -33.25 -1.89
N ASN A 415 -23.82 -34.46 -1.38
CA ASN A 415 -23.00 -35.05 -0.32
C ASN A 415 -22.25 -36.30 -0.77
N ALA A 416 -22.25 -36.64 -2.07
CA ALA A 416 -21.56 -37.84 -2.55
C ALA A 416 -20.05 -37.58 -2.62
N PRO A 417 -19.22 -38.52 -2.18
CA PRO A 417 -17.77 -38.39 -2.34
C PRO A 417 -17.43 -38.41 -3.83
N ALA A 418 -17.17 -37.26 -4.40
CA ALA A 418 -16.37 -37.11 -5.59
C ALA A 418 -14.92 -37.51 -5.24
N GLY A 419 -14.16 -38.05 -6.18
CA GLY A 419 -12.86 -38.59 -5.90
C GLY A 419 -11.83 -38.35 -7.00
N VAL A 420 -10.66 -38.89 -6.78
CA VAL A 420 -9.53 -38.86 -7.70
C VAL A 420 -9.28 -40.29 -8.20
N ALA A 421 -9.10 -40.49 -9.51
CA ALA A 421 -8.78 -41.79 -10.08
C ALA A 421 -7.44 -42.33 -9.58
N PRO A 422 -7.28 -43.64 -9.43
CA PRO A 422 -5.98 -44.28 -9.15
C PRO A 422 -4.96 -43.93 -10.23
N GLY A 423 -3.68 -43.86 -9.83
CA GLY A 423 -2.58 -43.55 -10.77
C GLY A 423 -2.33 -42.08 -10.96
N PHE A 424 -2.86 -41.23 -10.09
CA PHE A 424 -2.55 -39.79 -10.04
C PHE A 424 -1.06 -39.54 -9.69
N SER A 425 -0.62 -38.36 -10.01
CA SER A 425 0.67 -37.81 -9.63
C SER A 425 0.55 -36.30 -9.37
N ASP A 426 1.60 -35.65 -8.93
CA ASP A 426 1.67 -34.18 -8.82
C ASP A 426 1.58 -33.44 -10.16
N ALA A 427 1.72 -34.17 -11.29
CA ALA A 427 1.63 -33.67 -12.64
C ALA A 427 0.37 -34.08 -13.41
N TYR A 428 -0.34 -35.10 -12.92
CA TYR A 428 -1.54 -35.63 -13.58
C TYR A 428 -2.54 -36.12 -12.55
N THR A 429 -3.77 -35.65 -12.62
CA THR A 429 -4.86 -36.14 -11.78
C THR A 429 -6.15 -36.17 -12.61
N GLU A 430 -6.87 -37.27 -12.59
CA GLU A 430 -8.23 -37.34 -13.14
C GLU A 430 -9.24 -37.22 -11.99
N LEU A 431 -10.06 -36.17 -12.04
CA LEU A 431 -11.21 -35.99 -11.15
C LEU A 431 -12.36 -36.87 -11.65
N LEU A 432 -12.95 -37.61 -10.75
CA LEU A 432 -14.11 -38.42 -10.98
C LEU A 432 -15.34 -37.90 -10.24
N ASN A 433 -16.48 -37.90 -10.90
CA ASN A 433 -17.73 -37.34 -10.35
C ASN A 433 -17.64 -35.86 -9.89
N ALA A 434 -16.81 -35.09 -10.58
CA ALA A 434 -16.57 -33.70 -10.23
C ALA A 434 -17.81 -32.84 -10.48
N THR A 435 -18.12 -31.94 -9.56
CA THR A 435 -19.14 -30.90 -9.78
C THR A 435 -18.58 -29.82 -10.71
N TRP A 436 -19.33 -29.52 -11.75
CA TRP A 436 -18.99 -28.44 -12.68
C TRP A 436 -19.86 -27.23 -12.43
N THR A 437 -19.20 -26.08 -12.34
CA THR A 437 -19.86 -24.76 -12.19
C THR A 437 -19.27 -23.73 -13.13
N ASN A 438 -20.14 -22.82 -13.65
CA ASN A 438 -19.70 -21.57 -14.24
C ASN A 438 -20.20 -20.43 -13.36
N GLU A 439 -19.33 -19.46 -13.08
CA GLU A 439 -19.66 -18.23 -12.36
C GLU A 439 -19.45 -17.06 -13.31
N MET A 440 -20.47 -16.23 -13.47
CA MET A 440 -20.38 -14.95 -14.14
C MET A 440 -20.66 -13.86 -13.09
N GLY A 441 -19.71 -12.95 -12.93
CA GLY A 441 -19.82 -11.90 -11.94
C GLY A 441 -19.43 -10.54 -12.49
N ARG A 442 -20.08 -9.50 -11.94
CA ARG A 442 -19.68 -8.10 -12.12
C ARG A 442 -19.22 -7.57 -10.78
N VAL A 443 -18.08 -6.94 -10.75
CA VAL A 443 -17.51 -6.31 -9.56
C VAL A 443 -17.49 -4.82 -9.79
N VAL A 444 -18.27 -4.06 -9.03
CA VAL A 444 -18.26 -2.61 -9.10
C VAL A 444 -17.84 -2.06 -7.74
N ARG A 445 -16.86 -1.16 -7.73
CA ARG A 445 -16.34 -0.56 -6.51
C ARG A 445 -16.14 0.93 -6.71
N TYR A 446 -16.55 1.71 -5.72
CA TYR A 446 -16.32 3.15 -5.65
C TYR A 446 -15.61 3.51 -4.36
N ALA A 447 -14.57 4.32 -4.44
CA ALA A 447 -13.98 4.94 -3.26
C ALA A 447 -13.88 6.46 -3.45
N ARG A 448 -14.14 7.19 -2.38
CA ARG A 448 -14.02 8.65 -2.31
C ARG A 448 -13.28 9.00 -1.05
N ASN A 449 -12.17 9.71 -1.20
CA ASN A 449 -11.38 10.18 -0.08
C ASN A 449 -11.32 11.71 -0.12
N TYR A 450 -11.52 12.34 1.02
CA TYR A 450 -11.38 13.78 1.19
C TYR A 450 -10.37 14.04 2.30
N LEU A 451 -9.59 15.09 2.17
CA LEU A 451 -8.72 15.56 3.23
C LEU A 451 -8.82 17.07 3.30
N GLY A 452 -9.27 17.58 4.44
CA GLY A 452 -9.17 18.97 4.83
C GLY A 452 -8.08 19.13 5.89
N GLU A 453 -7.15 20.06 5.70
CA GLU A 453 -6.06 20.32 6.62
C GLU A 453 -5.81 21.82 6.76
N VAL A 454 -5.61 22.26 7.99
CA VAL A 454 -5.15 23.61 8.32
C VAL A 454 -3.86 23.52 9.09
N THR A 455 -2.83 24.23 8.65
CA THR A 455 -1.57 24.37 9.39
C THR A 455 -1.29 25.82 9.70
N ALA A 456 -0.71 26.08 10.88
CA ALA A 456 -0.26 27.40 11.28
C ALA A 456 1.14 27.28 11.90
N GLU A 457 2.11 27.94 11.31
CA GLU A 457 3.48 28.05 11.81
C GLU A 457 3.71 29.45 12.33
N ARG A 458 4.21 29.57 13.57
CA ARG A 458 4.58 30.86 14.17
C ARG A 458 5.99 30.81 14.72
N LYS A 459 6.84 31.68 14.23
CA LYS A 459 8.18 31.95 14.78
C LYS A 459 8.03 32.90 15.99
N LEU A 460 8.62 32.53 17.11
CA LEU A 460 8.63 33.29 18.35
C LEU A 460 10.03 33.86 18.60
N PRO A 461 10.17 34.91 19.47
CA PRO A 461 11.47 35.45 19.83
C PRO A 461 12.43 34.39 20.38
N GLY A 462 13.73 34.54 20.13
CA GLY A 462 14.77 33.64 20.62
C GLY A 462 14.83 32.29 19.90
N ASP A 463 14.59 32.26 18.60
CA ASP A 463 14.69 31.08 17.70
C ASP A 463 13.80 29.91 18.17
N GLN A 464 12.57 30.23 18.46
CA GLN A 464 11.51 29.30 18.82
C GLN A 464 10.46 29.24 17.71
N LYS A 465 9.77 28.09 17.61
CA LYS A 465 8.71 27.88 16.63
C LYS A 465 7.57 27.06 17.24
N LEU A 466 6.35 27.50 17.00
CA LEU A 466 5.13 26.72 17.20
C LEU A 466 4.58 26.30 15.85
N ASN A 467 4.11 25.07 15.77
CA ASN A 467 3.41 24.53 14.61
C ASN A 467 2.12 23.84 15.08
N LEU A 468 0.99 24.29 14.57
CA LEU A 468 -0.33 23.69 14.77
C LEU A 468 -0.76 23.05 13.46
N GLN A 469 -1.24 21.82 13.51
CA GLN A 469 -1.83 21.08 12.37
C GLN A 469 -3.14 20.45 12.81
N VAL A 470 -4.22 20.73 12.10
CA VAL A 470 -5.53 20.12 12.32
C VAL A 470 -6.02 19.58 10.99
N SER A 471 -6.50 18.34 10.99
CA SER A 471 -7.01 17.71 9.78
C SER A 471 -8.22 16.82 10.05
N HIS A 472 -9.07 16.71 9.03
CA HIS A 472 -10.18 15.76 8.98
C HIS A 472 -10.20 15.08 7.62
N ASN A 473 -10.23 13.74 7.63
CA ASN A 473 -10.03 12.92 6.45
C ASN A 473 -11.09 11.81 6.39
N PRO A 474 -12.32 12.10 5.89
CA PRO A 474 -13.34 11.10 5.67
C PRO A 474 -13.15 10.36 4.34
N SER A 475 -13.47 9.07 4.34
CA SER A 475 -13.48 8.25 3.14
C SER A 475 -14.67 7.29 3.13
N TRP A 476 -15.15 6.99 1.92
CA TRP A 476 -16.26 6.07 1.67
C TRP A 476 -15.86 5.06 0.61
N PHE A 477 -16.30 3.84 0.83
CA PHE A 477 -16.14 2.75 -0.13
C PHE A 477 -17.46 2.00 -0.26
N ASP A 478 -17.93 1.83 -1.49
CA ASP A 478 -19.09 1.02 -1.83
C ASP A 478 -18.65 -0.09 -2.80
N ALA A 479 -19.17 -1.30 -2.61
CA ALA A 479 -18.95 -2.44 -3.48
C ALA A 479 -20.27 -3.14 -3.80
N ASP A 480 -20.53 -3.38 -5.08
CA ASP A 480 -21.62 -4.22 -5.57
C ASP A 480 -21.03 -5.42 -6.32
N LEU A 481 -21.50 -6.63 -5.97
CA LEU A 481 -20.97 -7.90 -6.44
C LEU A 481 -22.08 -8.82 -6.96
N PRO A 482 -22.84 -8.42 -8.00
CA PRO A 482 -23.81 -9.34 -8.61
C PRO A 482 -23.09 -10.51 -9.26
N THR A 483 -23.59 -11.71 -9.01
CA THR A 483 -22.98 -12.96 -9.45
C THR A 483 -24.05 -13.97 -9.82
N LEU A 484 -23.94 -14.60 -10.99
CA LEU A 484 -24.68 -15.77 -11.39
C LEU A 484 -23.77 -17.00 -11.32
N VAL A 485 -24.09 -17.97 -10.50
CA VAL A 485 -23.42 -19.28 -10.46
C VAL A 485 -24.34 -20.31 -11.10
N THR A 486 -23.87 -20.95 -12.15
CA THR A 486 -24.59 -22.05 -12.81
C THR A 486 -23.93 -23.37 -12.49
N THR A 487 -24.73 -24.40 -12.20
CA THR A 487 -24.27 -25.75 -11.87
C THR A 487 -24.84 -26.74 -12.86
N LEU A 488 -23.98 -27.58 -13.45
CA LEU A 488 -24.38 -28.65 -14.34
C LEU A 488 -25.16 -29.71 -13.56
N THR A 489 -26.30 -30.14 -14.10
CA THR A 489 -27.20 -31.10 -13.48
C THR A 489 -27.43 -32.28 -14.39
N ASN A 490 -28.10 -33.33 -13.88
CA ASN A 490 -28.48 -34.49 -14.69
C ASN A 490 -29.64 -34.22 -15.70
N GLY A 491 -30.16 -32.99 -15.76
CA GLY A 491 -31.19 -32.54 -16.68
C GLY A 491 -32.63 -32.88 -16.27
N THR A 492 -32.83 -33.65 -15.21
CA THR A 492 -34.17 -34.06 -14.74
C THR A 492 -34.57 -33.50 -13.39
N ASN A 493 -33.61 -33.03 -12.62
CA ASN A 493 -33.81 -32.44 -11.30
C ASN A 493 -32.63 -31.50 -10.94
N THR A 494 -32.65 -30.93 -9.73
CA THR A 494 -31.63 -30.02 -9.22
C THR A 494 -30.34 -30.73 -8.79
N THR A 495 -30.22 -32.06 -8.99
CA THR A 495 -29.05 -32.84 -8.60
C THR A 495 -27.89 -32.58 -9.54
N ALA A 496 -26.73 -32.27 -9.01
CA ALA A 496 -25.54 -32.04 -9.81
C ALA A 496 -25.13 -33.27 -10.63
N ALA A 497 -24.79 -33.08 -11.89
CA ALA A 497 -24.21 -34.13 -12.71
C ALA A 497 -22.71 -34.17 -12.54
N GLY A 498 -22.18 -35.30 -12.15
CA GLY A 498 -20.72 -35.49 -12.08
C GLY A 498 -20.10 -35.62 -13.48
N ILE A 499 -18.95 -34.98 -13.63
CA ILE A 499 -18.11 -35.17 -14.83
C ILE A 499 -16.77 -35.79 -14.43
N GLY A 500 -16.12 -36.43 -15.41
CA GLY A 500 -14.71 -36.76 -15.34
C GLY A 500 -13.88 -35.64 -15.96
N LEU A 501 -12.81 -35.22 -15.28
CA LEU A 501 -11.91 -34.20 -15.78
C LEU A 501 -10.46 -34.56 -15.45
N ALA A 502 -9.63 -34.76 -16.48
CA ALA A 502 -8.19 -34.90 -16.31
C ALA A 502 -7.54 -33.52 -16.24
N ILE A 503 -6.72 -33.30 -15.21
CA ILE A 503 -5.83 -32.15 -15.05
C ILE A 503 -4.43 -32.62 -15.40
N ASP A 504 -3.93 -32.22 -16.57
CA ASP A 504 -2.64 -32.65 -17.11
C ASP A 504 -1.63 -31.50 -17.12
N ALA A 505 -0.73 -31.51 -16.14
CA ALA A 505 0.37 -30.52 -15.97
C ALA A 505 1.72 -31.09 -16.44
N ARG A 506 1.78 -32.25 -17.14
CA ARG A 506 3.05 -32.89 -17.55
C ARG A 506 3.81 -32.04 -18.55
N ALA A 507 3.12 -31.44 -19.53
CA ALA A 507 3.74 -30.58 -20.53
C ALA A 507 4.05 -29.16 -19.97
N ASN A 508 3.18 -28.61 -19.13
CA ASN A 508 3.34 -27.27 -18.59
C ASN A 508 2.76 -27.19 -17.15
N ARG A 509 3.63 -27.08 -16.16
CA ARG A 509 3.26 -27.02 -14.75
C ARG A 509 2.46 -25.77 -14.38
N SER A 510 2.69 -24.66 -15.06
CA SER A 510 1.99 -23.40 -14.83
C SER A 510 0.65 -23.32 -15.54
N ARG A 511 0.47 -24.10 -16.63
CA ARG A 511 -0.73 -24.13 -17.46
C ARG A 511 -1.17 -25.57 -17.76
N PRO A 512 -1.70 -26.30 -16.75
CA PRO A 512 -2.20 -27.63 -16.92
C PRO A 512 -3.37 -27.66 -17.94
N LEU A 513 -3.45 -28.64 -18.78
CA LEU A 513 -4.59 -28.88 -19.64
C LEU A 513 -5.76 -29.47 -18.85
N PHE A 514 -6.99 -29.07 -19.19
CA PHE A 514 -8.22 -29.55 -18.59
C PHE A 514 -9.02 -30.33 -19.64
N ILE A 515 -8.99 -31.63 -19.53
CA ILE A 515 -9.55 -32.54 -20.52
C ILE A 515 -10.75 -33.27 -19.90
N GLN A 516 -11.96 -33.01 -20.44
CA GLN A 516 -13.13 -33.78 -20.01
C GLN A 516 -13.03 -35.22 -20.49
N THR A 517 -13.15 -36.19 -19.57
CA THR A 517 -13.01 -37.63 -19.86
C THR A 517 -14.35 -38.36 -19.98
N TYR A 518 -15.37 -37.87 -19.26
CA TYR A 518 -16.76 -38.36 -19.39
C TYR A 518 -17.77 -37.33 -18.88
N GLY A 519 -19.07 -37.67 -19.05
CA GLY A 519 -20.20 -36.84 -18.56
C GLY A 519 -20.71 -35.87 -19.63
N PRO A 520 -21.74 -35.06 -19.30
CA PRO A 520 -22.29 -34.09 -20.26
C PRO A 520 -21.24 -33.04 -20.66
N SER A 521 -21.28 -32.63 -21.94
CA SER A 521 -20.33 -31.60 -22.41
C SER A 521 -20.43 -30.29 -21.62
N VAL A 522 -19.26 -29.71 -21.31
CA VAL A 522 -19.12 -28.42 -20.66
C VAL A 522 -18.54 -27.36 -21.58
N ALA A 523 -18.32 -27.66 -22.85
CA ALA A 523 -17.82 -26.72 -23.86
C ALA A 523 -18.86 -25.65 -24.21
N ALA A 524 -18.43 -24.54 -24.84
CA ALA A 524 -19.31 -23.53 -25.38
C ALA A 524 -20.31 -24.15 -26.39
N GLY A 525 -21.56 -23.70 -26.36
CA GLY A 525 -22.65 -24.27 -27.13
C GLY A 525 -23.24 -25.56 -26.53
N ALA A 526 -22.77 -25.99 -25.32
CA ALA A 526 -23.40 -27.08 -24.60
C ALA A 526 -24.84 -26.71 -24.18
N ASP A 527 -25.69 -27.73 -24.06
CA ASP A 527 -27.11 -27.59 -23.72
C ASP A 527 -27.30 -26.87 -22.35
N VAL A 528 -27.72 -25.62 -22.39
CA VAL A 528 -27.96 -24.79 -21.19
C VAL A 528 -29.13 -25.28 -20.35
N SER A 529 -30.03 -26.08 -20.93
CA SER A 529 -31.16 -26.71 -20.22
C SER A 529 -30.70 -27.67 -19.10
N ARG A 530 -29.43 -28.07 -19.13
CA ARG A 530 -28.81 -28.94 -18.12
C ARG A 530 -28.22 -28.20 -16.94
N TYR A 531 -28.38 -26.89 -16.84
CA TYR A 531 -27.82 -26.08 -15.78
C TYR A 531 -28.91 -25.48 -14.90
N THR A 532 -28.65 -25.41 -13.60
CA THR A 532 -29.40 -24.57 -12.67
C THR A 532 -28.61 -23.28 -12.38
N GLY A 533 -29.31 -22.17 -12.15
CA GLY A 533 -28.72 -20.89 -11.83
C GLY A 533 -29.05 -20.40 -10.42
N VAL A 534 -28.06 -19.87 -9.72
CA VAL A 534 -28.25 -19.08 -8.51
C VAL A 534 -27.69 -17.69 -8.76
N TYR A 535 -28.58 -16.71 -8.77
CA TYR A 535 -28.19 -15.30 -8.81
C TYR A 535 -28.05 -14.78 -7.40
N SER A 536 -26.98 -14.04 -7.12
CA SER A 536 -26.74 -13.39 -5.84
C SER A 536 -26.27 -11.96 -6.02
N THR A 537 -26.64 -11.10 -5.07
CA THR A 537 -26.11 -9.75 -4.97
C THR A 537 -25.39 -9.62 -3.62
N GLY A 538 -24.15 -9.16 -3.64
CA GLY A 538 -23.39 -8.79 -2.44
C GLY A 538 -23.19 -7.29 -2.45
N ARG A 539 -23.52 -6.60 -1.36
CA ARG A 539 -23.21 -5.20 -1.15
C ARG A 539 -22.34 -5.03 0.06
N GLY A 540 -21.29 -4.23 -0.11
CA GLY A 540 -20.42 -3.81 0.97
C GLY A 540 -20.28 -2.30 0.99
N ARG A 541 -20.34 -1.71 2.19
CA ARG A 541 -20.09 -0.30 2.41
C ARG A 541 -19.13 -0.14 3.58
N THR A 542 -18.12 0.66 3.41
CA THR A 542 -17.23 1.07 4.49
C THR A 542 -17.18 2.58 4.54
N GLU A 543 -17.28 3.13 5.72
CA GLU A 543 -17.04 4.53 6.02
C GLU A 543 -15.85 4.58 6.99
N GLU A 544 -14.88 5.44 6.72
CA GLU A 544 -13.77 5.65 7.62
C GLU A 544 -13.47 7.14 7.73
N GLU A 545 -13.33 7.62 8.96
CA GLU A 545 -12.99 9.00 9.27
C GLU A 545 -11.73 9.03 10.14
N VAL A 546 -10.77 9.85 9.76
CA VAL A 546 -9.58 10.11 10.56
C VAL A 546 -9.49 11.59 10.85
N SER A 547 -9.61 11.97 12.14
CA SER A 547 -9.41 13.33 12.62
C SER A 547 -8.09 13.41 13.37
N ASN A 548 -7.34 14.49 13.20
CA ASN A 548 -6.05 14.68 13.84
C ASN A 548 -5.86 16.14 14.26
N ALA A 549 -5.28 16.34 15.43
CA ALA A 549 -4.81 17.64 15.91
C ALA A 549 -3.42 17.47 16.54
N GLN A 550 -2.45 18.26 16.07
CA GLN A 550 -1.07 18.20 16.52
C GLN A 550 -0.54 19.60 16.83
N LEU A 551 0.16 19.73 17.94
CA LEU A 551 0.87 20.94 18.34
C LEU A 551 2.32 20.61 18.63
N ASP A 552 3.24 21.24 17.90
CA ASP A 552 4.69 21.07 18.05
C ASP A 552 5.33 22.38 18.51
N TYR A 553 6.20 22.29 19.47
CA TYR A 553 7.10 23.36 19.90
C TYR A 553 8.55 22.98 19.57
N THR A 554 9.28 23.89 18.96
CA THR A 554 10.70 23.73 18.64
C THR A 554 11.49 24.91 19.20
N LYS A 555 12.61 24.64 19.87
CA LYS A 555 13.59 25.63 20.35
C LYS A 555 14.95 25.27 19.79
N ASN A 556 15.55 26.18 19.05
CA ASN A 556 16.97 26.10 18.70
C ASN A 556 17.77 26.94 19.72
N PHE A 557 18.93 26.43 20.15
CA PHE A 557 19.78 27.12 21.12
C PHE A 557 20.93 27.79 20.36
N ALA A 558 21.15 29.08 20.65
CA ALA A 558 22.24 29.85 20.07
C ALA A 558 23.62 29.34 20.57
N GLY A 559 24.63 29.34 19.70
CA GLY A 559 26.02 28.98 20.02
C GLY A 559 26.69 28.16 18.92
N ASN A 560 27.94 27.76 19.14
CA ASN A 560 28.75 26.97 18.20
C ASN A 560 28.31 25.50 18.04
N ARG A 561 27.26 25.08 18.73
CA ARG A 561 26.76 23.69 18.74
C ARG A 561 25.31 23.70 18.25
N GLU A 562 25.02 22.87 17.25
CA GLU A 562 23.65 22.64 16.79
C GLU A 562 22.85 21.91 17.89
N ALA A 563 22.18 22.70 18.73
CA ALA A 563 21.32 22.17 19.81
C ALA A 563 19.86 22.55 19.54
N GLN A 564 18.98 21.57 19.57
CA GLN A 564 17.53 21.77 19.38
C GLN A 564 16.77 20.91 20.37
N LEU A 565 15.70 21.47 20.92
CA LEU A 565 14.67 20.74 21.65
C LEU A 565 13.37 20.82 20.84
N LYS A 566 12.70 19.69 20.67
CA LYS A 566 11.36 19.63 20.10
C LYS A 566 10.46 18.83 21.04
N ALA A 567 9.24 19.32 21.28
CA ALA A 567 8.21 18.63 22.04
C ALA A 567 6.86 18.81 21.35
N GLY A 568 5.96 17.87 21.50
CA GLY A 568 4.64 17.98 20.88
C GLY A 568 3.59 17.10 21.53
N LEU A 569 2.35 17.46 21.26
CA LEU A 569 1.14 16.76 21.61
C LEU A 569 0.38 16.43 20.34
N ASN A 570 -0.19 15.25 20.28
CA ASN A 570 -1.03 14.84 19.15
C ASN A 570 -2.25 14.07 19.68
N TRP A 571 -3.40 14.39 19.11
CA TRP A 571 -4.64 13.62 19.25
C TRP A 571 -5.05 13.14 17.87
N ARG A 572 -5.44 11.86 17.77
CA ARG A 572 -5.98 11.25 16.56
C ARG A 572 -7.16 10.37 16.94
N GLN A 573 -8.26 10.53 16.22
CA GLN A 573 -9.39 9.62 16.28
C GLN A 573 -9.57 8.96 14.91
N GLN A 574 -9.74 7.64 14.88
CA GLN A 574 -10.11 6.87 13.70
C GLN A 574 -11.42 6.14 13.99
N HIS A 575 -12.44 6.43 13.21
CA HIS A 575 -13.72 5.75 13.26
C HIS A 575 -13.94 4.99 11.97
N ARG A 576 -14.37 3.72 12.05
CA ARG A 576 -14.71 2.89 10.90
C ARG A 576 -16.03 2.18 11.12
N TYR A 577 -16.93 2.31 10.14
CA TYR A 577 -18.16 1.56 10.03
C TYR A 577 -18.12 0.66 8.80
N LEU A 578 -18.46 -0.62 8.96
CA LEU A 578 -18.50 -1.62 7.90
C LEU A 578 -19.90 -2.26 7.88
N TYR A 579 -20.54 -2.19 6.72
CA TYR A 579 -21.82 -2.82 6.43
C TYR A 579 -21.67 -3.80 5.28
N THR A 580 -22.14 -5.04 5.44
CA THR A 580 -22.21 -6.01 4.36
C THR A 580 -23.55 -6.70 4.33
N THR A 581 -24.07 -6.97 3.14
CA THR A 581 -25.31 -7.74 2.95
C THR A 581 -25.16 -8.61 1.71
N SER A 582 -25.84 -9.75 1.72
CA SER A 582 -25.92 -10.65 0.56
C SER A 582 -27.34 -11.19 0.45
N LYS A 583 -27.83 -11.31 -0.76
CA LYS A 583 -29.12 -11.92 -1.10
C LYS A 583 -28.92 -12.89 -2.25
N SER A 584 -29.64 -13.99 -2.27
CA SER A 584 -29.52 -15.00 -3.30
C SER A 584 -30.91 -15.50 -3.76
N TRP A 585 -31.01 -15.79 -5.02
CA TRP A 585 -32.23 -16.30 -5.64
C TRP A 585 -31.88 -17.44 -6.61
N ARG A 586 -32.71 -18.45 -6.66
CA ARG A 586 -32.67 -19.44 -7.72
C ARG A 586 -33.33 -18.84 -8.94
N VAL A 587 -32.70 -18.96 -10.10
CA VAL A 587 -33.30 -18.59 -11.39
C VAL A 587 -34.32 -19.68 -11.73
N VAL A 588 -35.58 -19.31 -11.97
CA VAL A 588 -36.70 -20.21 -12.26
C VAL A 588 -37.38 -19.88 -13.59
N GLY A 589 -36.88 -18.86 -14.33
CA GLY A 589 -37.39 -18.49 -15.66
C GLY A 589 -38.83 -18.01 -15.68
N ALA A 590 -39.38 -17.89 -16.88
CA ALA A 590 -40.69 -17.35 -17.11
C ALA A 590 -41.81 -18.27 -16.64
N ASP A 591 -41.63 -19.58 -16.62
CA ASP A 591 -42.60 -20.57 -16.14
C ASP A 591 -42.64 -20.67 -14.61
N ARG A 592 -41.68 -20.02 -13.90
CA ARG A 592 -41.55 -19.99 -12.42
C ARG A 592 -41.30 -21.39 -11.81
N VAL A 593 -40.83 -22.34 -12.59
CA VAL A 593 -40.53 -23.70 -12.17
C VAL A 593 -39.04 -23.93 -12.29
N ALA A 594 -38.36 -24.13 -11.15
CA ALA A 594 -36.94 -24.44 -11.18
C ALA A 594 -36.66 -25.75 -11.95
N MET A 595 -35.77 -25.68 -12.96
CA MET A 595 -35.45 -26.81 -13.80
C MET A 595 -36.55 -27.20 -14.80
N ARG A 596 -36.67 -28.50 -15.12
CA ARG A 596 -37.55 -29.02 -16.13
C ARG A 596 -39.01 -28.77 -15.77
N ASN A 597 -39.71 -28.04 -16.63
CA ASN A 597 -41.14 -27.85 -16.52
C ASN A 597 -41.85 -29.20 -16.70
N PRO A 598 -42.68 -29.72 -15.77
CA PRO A 598 -43.33 -31.01 -15.88
C PRO A 598 -44.31 -31.10 -17.08
N ALA A 599 -44.89 -29.99 -17.52
CA ALA A 599 -45.83 -29.97 -18.59
C ALA A 599 -45.18 -29.96 -19.98
N THR A 600 -44.06 -29.23 -20.16
CA THR A 600 -43.40 -29.09 -21.47
C THR A 600 -42.14 -29.95 -21.60
N GLY A 601 -41.61 -30.39 -20.49
CA GLY A 601 -40.35 -31.15 -20.45
C GLY A 601 -39.10 -30.32 -20.71
N ALA A 602 -39.23 -29.00 -20.86
CA ALA A 602 -38.13 -28.08 -21.13
C ALA A 602 -37.61 -27.42 -19.82
N ASN A 603 -36.31 -27.13 -19.79
CA ASN A 603 -35.71 -26.24 -18.81
C ASN A 603 -35.16 -25.03 -19.58
N ASP A 604 -35.80 -23.88 -19.44
CA ASP A 604 -35.46 -22.62 -20.10
C ASP A 604 -34.97 -21.51 -19.15
N ASP A 605 -34.74 -21.86 -17.86
CA ASP A 605 -34.36 -20.93 -16.78
C ASP A 605 -33.22 -20.01 -17.18
N LEU A 606 -32.19 -20.56 -17.84
CA LEU A 606 -30.97 -19.84 -18.22
C LEU A 606 -30.88 -19.45 -19.71
N GLN A 607 -31.81 -19.93 -20.53
CA GLN A 607 -31.81 -19.68 -21.97
C GLN A 607 -31.82 -18.18 -22.32
N PRO A 608 -32.59 -17.32 -21.64
CA PRO A 608 -32.60 -15.88 -21.93
C PRO A 608 -31.28 -15.17 -21.64
N PHE A 609 -30.38 -15.81 -20.89
CA PHE A 609 -29.13 -15.21 -20.42
C PHE A 609 -27.89 -15.78 -21.11
N SER A 610 -28.01 -16.79 -21.93
CA SER A 610 -26.92 -17.39 -22.70
C SER A 610 -27.01 -17.01 -24.17
N ASP A 611 -25.91 -16.47 -24.72
CA ASP A 611 -25.81 -16.15 -26.14
C ASP A 611 -25.26 -17.31 -27.00
N GLY A 612 -25.02 -18.47 -26.37
CA GLY A 612 -24.44 -19.63 -27.02
C GLY A 612 -22.96 -19.46 -27.42
N THR A 613 -22.40 -18.30 -27.16
CA THR A 613 -20.99 -18.03 -27.39
C THR A 613 -20.13 -18.54 -26.24
N GLY A 614 -18.86 -18.69 -26.52
CA GLY A 614 -17.87 -19.11 -25.53
C GLY A 614 -16.75 -18.10 -25.39
N TYR A 615 -16.11 -18.13 -24.26
CA TYR A 615 -14.97 -17.31 -23.97
C TYR A 615 -13.69 -18.15 -23.99
N GLY A 616 -12.70 -17.76 -24.82
CA GLY A 616 -11.38 -18.40 -24.90
C GLY A 616 -10.40 -17.74 -23.89
N LEU A 617 -9.72 -18.58 -23.11
CA LEU A 617 -8.69 -18.14 -22.17
C LEU A 617 -7.29 -18.37 -22.74
N PHE A 618 -6.32 -17.59 -22.31
CA PHE A 618 -4.92 -17.68 -22.71
C PHE A 618 -4.76 -17.69 -24.24
N ASN A 619 -5.46 -16.78 -24.94
CA ASN A 619 -5.50 -16.74 -26.39
C ASN A 619 -5.96 -18.08 -27.04
N HIS A 620 -7.05 -18.66 -26.49
CA HIS A 620 -7.67 -19.90 -26.92
C HIS A 620 -6.91 -21.20 -26.61
N GLU A 621 -5.93 -21.20 -25.74
CA GLU A 621 -5.29 -22.43 -25.24
C GLU A 621 -6.28 -23.34 -24.49
N TYR A 622 -7.36 -22.78 -23.92
CA TYR A 622 -8.42 -23.54 -23.22
C TYR A 622 -9.71 -23.53 -24.01
N THR A 623 -10.39 -24.68 -24.03
CA THR A 623 -11.71 -24.83 -24.68
C THR A 623 -12.69 -23.80 -24.14
N PRO A 624 -13.33 -22.98 -24.98
CA PRO A 624 -14.34 -22.03 -24.57
C PRO A 624 -15.49 -22.71 -23.81
N ARG A 625 -16.07 -21.99 -22.84
CA ARG A 625 -17.19 -22.44 -22.02
C ARG A 625 -18.41 -21.56 -22.27
N ASN A 626 -19.62 -22.04 -21.92
CA ASN A 626 -20.84 -21.25 -22.06
C ASN A 626 -20.69 -19.95 -21.29
N LYS A 627 -21.04 -18.85 -21.94
CA LYS A 627 -21.05 -17.50 -21.39
C LYS A 627 -22.48 -17.09 -21.07
N TYR A 628 -22.67 -16.38 -19.96
CA TYR A 628 -23.93 -15.81 -19.55
C TYR A 628 -23.80 -14.29 -19.42
N ASP A 629 -24.83 -13.54 -19.83
CA ASP A 629 -24.87 -12.09 -19.71
C ASP A 629 -25.37 -11.68 -18.32
N ILE A 630 -24.45 -11.37 -17.40
CA ILE A 630 -24.80 -10.93 -16.05
C ILE A 630 -25.61 -9.63 -16.03
N LEU A 631 -25.41 -8.74 -17.01
CA LEU A 631 -26.21 -7.50 -17.11
C LEU A 631 -27.65 -7.78 -17.52
N ALA A 632 -27.87 -8.82 -18.35
CA ALA A 632 -29.21 -9.28 -18.66
C ALA A 632 -29.89 -9.89 -17.43
N VAL A 633 -29.16 -10.65 -16.60
CA VAL A 633 -29.65 -11.20 -15.34
C VAL A 633 -30.01 -10.07 -14.37
N GLU A 634 -29.14 -9.06 -14.21
CA GLU A 634 -29.41 -7.88 -13.38
C GLU A 634 -30.69 -7.15 -13.84
N ARG A 635 -30.81 -6.87 -15.14
CA ARG A 635 -32.02 -6.24 -15.69
C ARG A 635 -33.26 -7.08 -15.44
N ALA A 636 -33.20 -8.40 -15.72
CA ALA A 636 -34.33 -9.31 -15.50
C ALA A 636 -34.71 -9.40 -14.03
N SER A 637 -33.77 -9.35 -13.08
CA SER A 637 -34.07 -9.39 -11.65
C SER A 637 -34.93 -8.21 -11.18
N VAL A 638 -34.92 -7.10 -11.92
CA VAL A 638 -35.71 -5.90 -11.66
C VAL A 638 -37.03 -5.91 -12.46
N SER A 639 -36.96 -6.27 -13.76
CA SER A 639 -38.12 -6.20 -14.68
C SER A 639 -39.05 -7.42 -14.56
N ASN A 640 -38.54 -8.58 -14.17
CA ASN A 640 -39.22 -9.85 -14.05
C ASN A 640 -38.86 -10.54 -12.72
N PRO A 641 -39.15 -9.93 -11.57
CA PRO A 641 -38.69 -10.45 -10.27
C PRO A 641 -39.22 -11.85 -9.97
N GLU A 642 -40.35 -12.25 -10.58
CA GLU A 642 -40.94 -13.58 -10.49
C GLU A 642 -40.09 -14.70 -11.13
N TRP A 643 -39.09 -14.37 -11.98
CA TRP A 643 -38.16 -15.33 -12.52
C TRP A 643 -37.05 -15.73 -11.49
N PHE A 644 -37.11 -15.16 -10.30
CA PHE A 644 -36.07 -15.29 -9.27
C PHE A 644 -36.70 -15.70 -7.93
N ALA A 645 -36.73 -17.02 -7.64
CA ALA A 645 -37.22 -17.55 -6.38
C ALA A 645 -36.21 -17.40 -5.26
N PRO A 646 -36.57 -16.79 -4.12
CA PRO A 646 -35.65 -16.66 -2.99
C PRO A 646 -35.15 -18.03 -2.51
N THR A 647 -33.83 -18.17 -2.23
CA THR A 647 -33.30 -19.38 -1.62
C THR A 647 -33.46 -19.32 -0.09
N THR A 648 -33.58 -20.46 0.58
CA THR A 648 -33.72 -20.51 2.07
C THR A 648 -32.48 -19.95 2.79
N ALA A 649 -31.31 -19.97 2.13
CA ALA A 649 -30.08 -19.30 2.60
C ALA A 649 -30.03 -17.80 2.28
N SER A 650 -31.07 -17.23 1.64
CA SER A 650 -30.99 -15.96 0.92
C SER A 650 -31.09 -14.71 1.76
N PHE A 651 -31.24 -14.83 3.05
CA PHE A 651 -31.24 -13.65 3.91
C PHE A 651 -30.09 -13.74 4.90
N ALA A 652 -28.85 -13.78 4.36
CA ALA A 652 -27.73 -13.41 5.20
C ALA A 652 -28.05 -12.02 5.77
N ARG A 653 -28.28 -11.98 7.08
CA ARG A 653 -28.62 -10.73 7.76
C ARG A 653 -27.51 -9.74 7.53
N PRO A 654 -27.83 -8.43 7.38
CA PRO A 654 -26.79 -7.42 7.30
C PRO A 654 -25.79 -7.59 8.45
N SER A 655 -24.51 -7.65 8.12
CA SER A 655 -23.45 -7.62 9.12
C SER A 655 -22.99 -6.18 9.29
N GLU A 656 -23.18 -5.64 10.48
CA GLU A 656 -22.71 -4.31 10.87
C GLU A 656 -21.56 -4.46 11.85
N ARG A 657 -20.49 -3.75 11.60
CA ARG A 657 -19.28 -3.71 12.43
C ARG A 657 -18.84 -2.28 12.55
N GLU A 658 -18.41 -1.89 13.74
CA GLU A 658 -17.99 -0.52 14.03
C GLU A 658 -16.76 -0.56 14.94
N ALA A 659 -15.80 0.29 14.72
CA ALA A 659 -14.67 0.48 15.61
C ALA A 659 -14.28 1.95 15.66
N THR A 660 -14.03 2.42 16.89
CA THR A 660 -13.45 3.74 17.16
C THR A 660 -12.14 3.54 17.90
N GLU A 661 -11.09 4.17 17.43
CA GLU A 661 -9.76 4.17 18.02
C GLU A 661 -9.37 5.62 18.31
N ASP A 662 -9.24 5.98 19.59
CA ASP A 662 -8.74 7.26 20.06
C ASP A 662 -7.28 7.12 20.50
N VAL A 663 -6.39 7.96 19.98
CA VAL A 663 -4.97 7.96 20.28
C VAL A 663 -4.56 9.33 20.80
N ILE A 664 -4.06 9.39 22.01
CA ILE A 664 -3.42 10.58 22.58
C ILE A 664 -1.93 10.29 22.70
N SER A 665 -1.10 11.21 22.24
CA SER A 665 0.33 11.04 22.32
C SER A 665 1.07 12.32 22.69
N ALA A 666 2.18 12.16 23.39
CA ALA A 666 3.11 13.21 23.73
C ALA A 666 4.53 12.76 23.43
N TYR A 667 5.37 13.67 23.01
CA TYR A 667 6.78 13.36 22.78
C TYR A 667 7.68 14.53 23.15
N TRP A 668 8.94 14.21 23.45
CA TRP A 668 10.04 15.15 23.43
C TRP A 668 11.26 14.53 22.75
N GLN A 669 12.06 15.36 22.10
CA GLN A 669 13.34 14.97 21.51
C GLN A 669 14.36 16.09 21.61
N GLY A 670 15.59 15.71 21.85
CA GLY A 670 16.76 16.59 21.80
C GLY A 670 17.62 16.24 20.59
N LYS A 671 18.12 17.25 19.87
CA LYS A 671 19.17 17.12 18.86
C LYS A 671 20.38 17.92 19.34
N TYR A 672 21.57 17.35 19.20
CA TYR A 672 22.80 17.99 19.61
C TYR A 672 23.96 17.53 18.72
N ARG A 673 24.87 18.46 18.37
CA ARG A 673 26.07 18.13 17.60
C ARG A 673 27.32 18.54 18.36
N VAL A 674 28.27 17.62 18.46
CA VAL A 674 29.62 17.85 19.02
C VAL A 674 30.65 17.52 17.93
N GLY A 675 31.22 18.53 17.31
CA GLY A 675 32.15 18.32 16.23
C GLY A 675 31.55 17.52 15.08
N LYS A 676 32.09 16.34 14.84
CA LYS A 676 31.63 15.42 13.77
C LYS A 676 30.49 14.50 14.19
N LEU A 677 30.14 14.45 15.46
CA LEU A 677 29.09 13.60 16.02
C LEU A 677 27.78 14.35 16.20
N GLY A 678 26.77 13.96 15.49
CA GLY A 678 25.39 14.39 15.69
C GLY A 678 24.62 13.35 16.50
N LEU A 679 23.81 13.81 17.43
CA LEU A 679 22.99 13.01 18.33
C LEU A 679 21.53 13.48 18.20
N LEU A 680 20.59 12.55 18.13
CA LEU A 680 19.16 12.81 18.33
C LEU A 680 18.61 11.71 19.21
N GLY A 681 17.91 12.08 20.28
CA GLY A 681 17.30 11.11 21.16
C GLY A 681 16.07 11.68 21.85
N GLY A 682 15.21 10.81 22.34
CA GLY A 682 14.01 11.18 23.02
C GLY A 682 13.04 10.03 23.23
N VAL A 683 11.84 10.36 23.63
CA VAL A 683 10.77 9.39 23.90
C VAL A 683 9.43 9.92 23.40
N ARG A 684 8.62 9.03 22.89
CA ARG A 684 7.21 9.22 22.58
C ARG A 684 6.36 8.31 23.48
N MET A 685 5.25 8.80 23.99
CA MET A 685 4.20 8.05 24.66
C MET A 685 2.96 8.07 23.79
N GLU A 686 2.32 6.92 23.64
CA GLU A 686 1.00 6.80 23.01
C GLU A 686 0.06 6.03 23.93
N GLU A 687 -1.12 6.58 24.16
CA GLU A 687 -2.26 5.95 24.82
C GLU A 687 -3.35 5.75 23.79
N THR A 688 -3.87 4.53 23.69
CA THR A 688 -4.88 4.14 22.72
C THR A 688 -6.06 3.54 23.43
N ASP A 689 -7.24 4.09 23.18
CA ASP A 689 -8.53 3.56 23.61
C ASP A 689 -9.28 3.06 22.38
N ILE A 690 -9.84 1.86 22.48
CA ILE A 690 -10.56 1.18 21.39
C ILE A 690 -11.93 0.78 21.89
N GLU A 691 -12.96 1.13 21.11
CA GLU A 691 -14.29 0.56 21.23
C GLU A 691 -14.66 -0.14 19.92
N ALA A 692 -15.03 -1.43 19.99
CA ALA A 692 -15.39 -2.21 18.83
C ALA A 692 -16.74 -2.92 19.04
N ARG A 693 -17.58 -2.89 17.99
CA ARG A 693 -18.90 -3.49 17.94
C ARG A 693 -18.99 -4.49 16.79
N GLY A 694 -19.57 -5.64 17.05
CA GLY A 694 -19.75 -6.70 16.05
C GLY A 694 -20.90 -7.64 16.44
N SER A 695 -21.05 -8.74 15.72
CA SER A 695 -22.16 -9.66 15.89
C SER A 695 -21.73 -11.12 15.87
N LEU A 696 -22.44 -11.94 16.63
CA LEU A 696 -22.41 -13.40 16.51
C LEU A 696 -23.25 -13.81 15.29
N ALA A 697 -22.64 -14.53 14.37
CA ALA A 697 -23.30 -15.15 13.23
C ALA A 697 -23.21 -16.69 13.35
N ASP A 698 -24.36 -17.31 13.61
CA ASP A 698 -24.52 -18.78 13.69
C ASP A 698 -25.69 -19.18 12.77
N ALA A 699 -25.42 -20.05 11.81
CA ALA A 699 -26.42 -20.50 10.84
C ALA A 699 -27.60 -21.23 11.49
N GLN A 700 -27.41 -21.88 12.66
CA GLN A 700 -28.44 -22.57 13.39
C GLN A 700 -29.18 -21.70 14.42
N ARG A 701 -28.71 -20.48 14.67
CA ARG A 701 -29.33 -19.54 15.62
C ARG A 701 -29.92 -18.33 14.89
N PRO A 702 -31.24 -18.15 14.93
CA PRO A 702 -31.89 -17.09 14.16
C PRO A 702 -31.70 -15.67 14.74
N THR A 703 -31.19 -15.53 15.96
CA THR A 703 -30.99 -14.20 16.60
C THR A 703 -29.56 -13.73 16.50
N VAL A 704 -29.35 -12.56 15.91
CA VAL A 704 -28.04 -11.87 15.90
C VAL A 704 -27.91 -11.07 17.19
N THR A 705 -26.88 -11.37 17.97
CA THR A 705 -26.55 -10.62 19.18
C THR A 705 -25.45 -9.62 18.84
N GLN A 706 -25.69 -8.34 19.06
CA GLN A 706 -24.66 -7.29 18.96
C GLN A 706 -23.83 -7.29 20.24
N ILE A 707 -22.51 -7.27 20.08
CA ILE A 707 -21.54 -7.29 21.16
C ILE A 707 -20.66 -6.05 21.03
N THR A 708 -20.49 -5.29 22.12
CA THR A 708 -19.50 -4.21 22.20
C THR A 708 -18.38 -4.63 23.13
N ARG A 709 -17.14 -4.33 22.77
CA ARG A 709 -15.94 -4.56 23.57
C ARG A 709 -15.10 -3.29 23.59
N GLN A 710 -14.45 -3.04 24.73
CA GLN A 710 -13.51 -1.95 24.93
C GLN A 710 -12.17 -2.49 25.35
N SER A 711 -11.09 -1.88 24.88
CA SER A 711 -9.74 -2.16 25.32
C SER A 711 -8.91 -0.88 25.32
N SER A 712 -7.90 -0.82 26.16
CA SER A 712 -6.96 0.29 26.19
C SER A 712 -5.55 -0.18 26.50
N TYR A 713 -4.56 0.57 25.98
CA TYR A 713 -3.16 0.32 26.29
C TYR A 713 -2.35 1.61 26.17
N ARG A 714 -1.21 1.66 26.89
CA ARG A 714 -0.26 2.77 26.88
C ARG A 714 1.15 2.25 26.72
N ASP A 715 1.89 2.81 25.78
CA ASP A 715 3.24 2.40 25.42
C ASP A 715 4.19 3.58 25.32
N PHE A 716 5.49 3.31 25.58
CA PHE A 716 6.58 4.28 25.49
C PHE A 716 7.60 3.84 24.43
N PHE A 717 7.98 4.78 23.58
CA PHE A 717 8.85 4.53 22.43
C PHE A 717 10.13 5.38 22.49
N PRO A 718 11.15 4.93 23.24
CA PRO A 718 12.45 5.58 23.22
C PRO A 718 13.17 5.36 21.88
N SER A 719 13.92 6.38 21.45
CA SER A 719 14.83 6.24 20.32
C SER A 719 16.09 7.06 20.50
N LEU A 720 17.19 6.57 19.89
CA LEU A 720 18.52 7.21 19.87
C LEU A 720 19.14 7.03 18.49
N HIS A 721 19.56 8.14 17.90
CA HIS A 721 20.19 8.19 16.58
C HIS A 721 21.52 8.91 16.67
N LEU A 722 22.54 8.27 16.12
CA LEU A 722 23.89 8.78 16.04
C LEU A 722 24.25 8.96 14.57
N ASN A 723 24.84 10.09 14.21
CA ASN A 723 25.46 10.27 12.90
C ASN A 723 26.88 10.82 13.10
N TYR A 724 27.84 10.19 12.44
CA TYR A 724 29.25 10.56 12.53
C TYR A 724 29.82 10.87 11.15
N GLU A 725 30.33 12.09 10.97
CA GLU A 725 30.98 12.54 9.74
C GLU A 725 32.45 12.14 9.75
N PHE A 726 32.81 10.95 9.23
CA PHE A 726 34.19 10.53 9.05
C PHE A 726 34.94 11.53 8.18
N ARG A 727 34.31 11.88 7.06
CA ARG A 727 34.70 12.97 6.13
C ARG A 727 33.43 13.72 5.76
N ARG A 728 33.55 14.91 5.14
CA ARG A 728 32.38 15.71 4.71
C ARG A 728 31.40 14.95 3.83
N ASN A 729 31.86 13.97 3.08
CA ASN A 729 31.10 13.15 2.15
C ASN A 729 30.95 11.69 2.58
N LEU A 730 31.41 11.30 3.77
CA LEU A 730 31.30 9.95 4.30
C LEU A 730 30.68 9.99 5.70
N ILE A 731 29.44 9.52 5.81
CA ILE A 731 28.64 9.58 7.03
C ILE A 731 28.32 8.15 7.48
N GLY A 732 28.61 7.83 8.73
CA GLY A 732 28.12 6.64 9.42
C GLY A 732 26.93 7.00 10.28
N ARG A 733 25.90 6.14 10.27
CA ARG A 733 24.72 6.28 11.13
C ARG A 733 24.51 5.01 11.94
N ALA A 734 24.12 5.17 13.19
CA ALA A 734 23.63 4.10 14.04
C ALA A 734 22.33 4.55 14.68
N SER A 735 21.32 3.69 14.70
CA SER A 735 20.01 4.00 15.28
C SER A 735 19.51 2.84 16.13
N PHE A 736 18.98 3.19 17.28
CA PHE A 736 18.08 2.36 18.07
C PHE A 736 16.73 3.05 18.10
N SER A 737 15.67 2.34 17.73
CA SER A 737 14.32 2.86 17.82
C SER A 737 13.35 1.76 18.22
N THR A 738 12.27 2.14 18.88
CA THR A 738 11.16 1.26 19.20
C THR A 738 9.92 1.72 18.45
N GLY A 739 9.05 0.78 18.15
CA GLY A 739 7.79 1.02 17.47
C GLY A 739 6.86 -0.16 17.68
N PHE A 740 5.66 -0.06 17.17
CA PHE A 740 4.68 -1.13 17.28
C PHE A 740 3.80 -1.20 16.03
N ALA A 741 3.04 -2.27 15.89
CA ALA A 741 1.96 -2.36 14.92
C ALA A 741 0.66 -2.72 15.64
N ARG A 742 -0.36 -1.91 15.47
CA ARG A 742 -1.68 -2.14 16.03
C ARG A 742 -2.32 -3.36 15.36
N PRO A 743 -3.15 -4.15 16.08
CA PRO A 743 -3.93 -5.22 15.46
C PRO A 743 -4.82 -4.66 14.35
N GLY A 744 -5.07 -5.44 13.32
CA GLY A 744 -6.02 -5.06 12.27
C GLY A 744 -7.40 -4.79 12.86
N LEU A 745 -8.11 -3.77 12.36
CA LEU A 745 -9.46 -3.44 12.85
C LEU A 745 -10.44 -4.61 12.66
N ASN A 746 -10.29 -5.36 11.56
CA ASN A 746 -11.12 -6.54 11.31
C ASN A 746 -10.95 -7.63 12.39
N SER A 747 -9.76 -7.74 13.01
CA SER A 747 -9.48 -8.66 14.10
C SER A 747 -10.05 -8.19 15.44
N LEU A 748 -10.31 -6.89 15.58
CA LEU A 748 -10.84 -6.27 16.79
C LEU A 748 -12.38 -6.28 16.87
N TYR A 749 -13.08 -6.44 15.73
CA TYR A 749 -14.54 -6.60 15.78
C TYR A 749 -14.89 -7.89 16.53
N PRO A 750 -15.73 -7.85 17.56
CA PRO A 750 -16.14 -9.05 18.30
C PRO A 750 -17.12 -9.89 17.48
N VAL A 751 -16.61 -10.48 16.41
CA VAL A 751 -17.37 -11.31 15.47
C VAL A 751 -17.03 -12.78 15.73
N THR A 752 -18.06 -13.59 15.88
CA THR A 752 -17.96 -15.05 15.90
C THR A 752 -18.77 -15.62 14.76
N THR A 753 -18.16 -16.47 13.94
CA THR A 753 -18.81 -17.16 12.83
C THR A 753 -18.72 -18.65 13.06
N VAL A 754 -19.85 -19.33 13.01
CA VAL A 754 -19.95 -20.79 13.13
C VAL A 754 -20.33 -21.39 11.79
N VAL A 755 -19.52 -22.35 11.34
CA VAL A 755 -19.74 -23.10 10.10
C VAL A 755 -19.81 -24.58 10.50
N TYR A 756 -20.92 -25.22 10.16
CA TYR A 756 -21.13 -26.65 10.42
C TYR A 756 -20.66 -27.47 9.20
N ASP A 757 -20.12 -28.66 9.45
CA ASP A 757 -19.89 -29.61 8.38
C ASP A 757 -21.23 -30.20 7.88
N GLY A 758 -21.21 -30.96 6.81
CA GLY A 758 -22.43 -31.54 6.22
C GLY A 758 -23.18 -32.53 7.12
N SER A 759 -22.55 -33.01 8.20
CA SER A 759 -23.19 -33.91 9.19
C SER A 759 -23.81 -33.13 10.36
N GLY A 760 -23.41 -31.88 10.57
CA GLY A 760 -23.80 -31.05 11.72
C GLY A 760 -23.15 -31.46 13.03
N ALA A 761 -22.30 -32.51 13.03
CA ALA A 761 -21.64 -33.02 14.22
C ALA A 761 -20.29 -32.32 14.48
N ASP A 762 -19.62 -31.90 13.42
CA ASP A 762 -18.35 -31.19 13.45
C ASP A 762 -18.48 -29.84 12.74
N GLY A 763 -17.50 -29.00 12.90
CA GLY A 763 -17.50 -27.69 12.25
C GLY A 763 -16.33 -26.80 12.68
N ARG A 764 -16.50 -25.53 12.41
CA ARG A 764 -15.49 -24.52 12.74
C ARG A 764 -16.14 -23.31 13.38
N VAL A 765 -15.59 -22.86 14.49
CA VAL A 765 -15.90 -21.59 15.15
C VAL A 765 -14.73 -20.64 14.90
N THR A 766 -14.95 -19.61 14.08
CA THR A 766 -13.96 -18.54 13.88
C THR A 766 -14.35 -17.36 14.74
N GLN A 767 -13.47 -16.98 15.65
CA GLN A 767 -13.71 -15.91 16.62
C GLN A 767 -12.57 -14.90 16.60
N ASN A 768 -12.91 -13.64 16.45
CA ASN A 768 -11.96 -12.55 16.61
C ASN A 768 -11.72 -12.22 18.07
N ASP A 769 -10.52 -11.76 18.41
CA ASP A 769 -10.14 -11.34 19.76
C ASP A 769 -9.98 -9.82 19.85
N PRO A 770 -10.99 -9.09 20.39
CA PRO A 770 -10.87 -7.64 20.61
C PRO A 770 -9.81 -7.25 21.65
N GLY A 771 -9.32 -8.20 22.45
CA GLY A 771 -8.28 -8.02 23.46
C GLY A 771 -6.85 -8.11 22.92
N LEU A 772 -6.67 -8.24 21.61
CA LEU A 772 -5.35 -8.25 20.98
C LEU A 772 -4.53 -7.01 21.34
N LYS A 773 -3.29 -7.25 21.74
CA LYS A 773 -2.28 -6.22 22.00
C LYS A 773 -1.51 -5.87 20.74
N PRO A 774 -0.95 -4.66 20.63
CA PRO A 774 -0.03 -4.33 19.54
C PRO A 774 1.21 -5.21 19.56
N GLN A 775 1.70 -5.56 18.37
CA GLN A 775 3.01 -6.19 18.20
C GLN A 775 4.09 -5.13 18.49
N GLN A 776 5.01 -5.38 19.40
CA GLN A 776 6.08 -4.46 19.78
C GLN A 776 7.35 -4.77 18.99
N SER A 777 8.13 -3.76 18.62
CA SER A 777 9.39 -3.92 17.90
C SER A 777 10.54 -3.11 18.49
N LYS A 778 11.71 -3.74 18.61
CA LYS A 778 12.99 -3.08 18.86
C LYS A 778 13.81 -3.14 17.58
N ASN A 779 14.19 -1.98 17.07
CA ASN A 779 14.88 -1.84 15.79
C ASN A 779 16.30 -1.33 15.99
N TYR A 780 17.23 -1.95 15.32
CA TYR A 780 18.65 -1.61 15.31
C TYR A 780 19.10 -1.40 13.87
N ASP A 781 19.67 -0.24 13.57
CA ASP A 781 20.13 0.13 12.25
C ASP A 781 21.57 0.63 12.27
N LEU A 782 22.36 0.23 11.28
CA LEU A 782 23.70 0.72 11.05
C LEU A 782 23.85 1.00 9.55
N SER A 783 24.30 2.20 9.18
CA SER A 783 24.58 2.52 7.76
C SER A 783 25.87 3.30 7.58
N LEU A 784 26.46 3.12 6.41
CA LEU A 784 27.58 3.90 5.91
C LEU A 784 27.17 4.49 4.56
N GLU A 785 27.24 5.81 4.44
CA GLU A 785 26.77 6.57 3.28
C GLU A 785 27.91 7.42 2.73
N TRP A 786 28.25 7.21 1.48
CA TRP A 786 29.24 7.97 0.75
C TRP A 786 28.57 8.82 -0.33
N TYR A 787 28.66 10.13 -0.15
CA TYR A 787 28.12 11.14 -1.07
C TYR A 787 29.27 11.71 -1.88
N TYR A 788 29.25 11.62 -3.21
CA TYR A 788 30.32 12.09 -4.08
C TYR A 788 29.76 12.87 -5.27
N GLU A 789 30.58 13.78 -5.76
CA GLU A 789 30.21 14.68 -6.87
C GLU A 789 30.10 13.90 -8.20
N PRO A 790 29.18 14.33 -9.14
CA PRO A 790 28.28 15.49 -9.01
C PRO A 790 26.90 15.13 -8.45
N ALA A 791 26.50 14.19 -7.89
CA ALA A 791 25.25 13.77 -7.27
C ALA A 791 25.24 12.23 -7.13
N GLY A 792 26.38 11.68 -6.70
CA GLY A 792 26.51 10.25 -6.44
C GLY A 792 26.21 9.89 -5.00
N LEU A 793 25.69 8.70 -4.82
CA LEU A 793 25.44 8.09 -3.52
C LEU A 793 25.76 6.60 -3.59
N LEU A 794 26.59 6.15 -2.66
CA LEU A 794 26.75 4.74 -2.33
C LEU A 794 26.41 4.57 -0.85
N SER A 795 25.45 3.74 -0.52
CA SER A 795 25.14 3.43 0.87
C SER A 795 25.02 1.93 1.10
N VAL A 796 25.50 1.48 2.24
CA VAL A 796 25.36 0.12 2.75
C VAL A 796 24.73 0.24 4.14
N GLY A 797 23.70 -0.54 4.39
CA GLY A 797 22.98 -0.56 5.66
C GLY A 797 22.76 -1.98 6.17
N PHE A 798 22.84 -2.17 7.47
CA PHE A 798 22.43 -3.38 8.18
C PHE A 798 21.29 -3.04 9.12
N PHE A 799 20.33 -3.93 9.23
CA PHE A 799 19.18 -3.73 10.11
C PHE A 799 18.78 -5.04 10.81
N ARG A 800 18.21 -4.88 12.00
CA ARG A 800 17.61 -5.96 12.77
C ARG A 800 16.36 -5.44 13.50
N LYS A 801 15.31 -6.23 13.46
CA LYS A 801 14.04 -5.99 14.16
C LYS A 801 13.72 -7.22 15.00
N ASP A 802 13.58 -7.03 16.31
CA ASP A 802 13.12 -8.05 17.24
C ASP A 802 11.67 -7.70 17.60
N ILE A 803 10.72 -8.57 17.23
CA ILE A 803 9.27 -8.37 17.38
C ILE A 803 8.77 -9.29 18.48
N THR A 804 8.01 -8.75 19.42
CA THR A 804 7.31 -9.47 20.48
C THR A 804 5.81 -9.30 20.35
N ASP A 805 5.04 -10.12 21.01
CA ASP A 805 3.58 -10.15 20.90
C ASP A 805 3.10 -10.32 19.44
N PHE A 806 3.89 -11.10 18.66
CA PHE A 806 3.58 -11.36 17.25
C PHE A 806 2.19 -11.98 17.14
N ILE A 807 1.35 -11.38 16.31
CA ILE A 807 -0.03 -11.81 16.12
C ILE A 807 -0.03 -12.96 15.11
N ALA A 808 -0.55 -14.11 15.55
CA ALA A 808 -0.66 -15.30 14.74
C ALA A 808 -2.02 -15.97 14.94
N GLN A 809 -2.43 -16.74 13.94
CA GLN A 809 -3.62 -17.57 14.01
C GLN A 809 -3.35 -18.77 14.94
N ASP A 810 -4.30 -19.05 15.82
CA ASP A 810 -4.34 -20.23 16.68
C ASP A 810 -5.54 -21.11 16.29
N ILE A 811 -5.31 -22.40 16.18
CA ILE A 811 -6.35 -23.39 15.87
C ILE A 811 -6.28 -24.49 16.91
N ARG A 812 -7.37 -24.71 17.62
CA ARG A 812 -7.51 -25.77 18.63
C ARG A 812 -8.92 -26.35 18.61
N GLU A 813 -9.06 -27.58 18.98
CA GLU A 813 -10.35 -28.21 19.15
C GLU A 813 -11.07 -27.68 20.41
N ILE A 814 -12.37 -27.43 20.32
CA ILE A 814 -13.20 -26.99 21.44
C ILE A 814 -13.48 -28.22 22.29
N GLY A 815 -13.07 -28.16 23.56
CA GLY A 815 -13.25 -29.22 24.53
C GLY A 815 -14.72 -29.54 24.86
N PHE A 816 -14.95 -30.68 25.46
CA PHE A 816 -16.28 -31.12 25.92
C PHE A 816 -16.60 -30.55 27.30
N GLY A 817 -17.90 -30.29 27.56
CA GLY A 817 -18.40 -29.84 28.83
C GLY A 817 -18.79 -28.36 28.91
N PRO A 818 -19.48 -27.97 30.00
CA PRO A 818 -20.07 -26.62 30.10
C PRO A 818 -19.06 -25.49 30.22
N ASN A 819 -17.81 -25.77 30.56
CA ASN A 819 -16.74 -24.79 30.74
C ASN A 819 -15.82 -24.70 29.52
N ASN A 820 -16.26 -25.07 28.31
CA ASN A 820 -15.46 -25.04 27.08
C ASN A 820 -15.28 -23.67 26.46
N GLY A 821 -15.79 -22.60 27.10
CA GLY A 821 -15.75 -21.21 26.57
C GLY A 821 -16.92 -20.84 25.65
N PHE A 822 -17.83 -21.80 25.42
CA PHE A 822 -19.04 -21.64 24.57
C PHE A 822 -20.28 -22.25 25.25
N ASP A 823 -20.33 -22.28 26.59
CA ASP A 823 -21.45 -22.84 27.39
C ASP A 823 -21.80 -24.28 27.04
N GLY A 824 -20.76 -25.09 26.76
CA GLY A 824 -20.90 -26.47 26.36
C GLY A 824 -21.29 -26.73 24.91
N LEU A 825 -21.41 -25.67 24.12
CA LEU A 825 -21.72 -25.75 22.69
C LEU A 825 -20.44 -25.98 21.87
N TYR A 826 -20.63 -26.38 20.60
CA TYR A 826 -19.57 -26.59 19.62
C TYR A 826 -18.44 -27.51 20.08
N SER A 827 -18.68 -28.43 21.00
CA SER A 827 -17.69 -29.42 21.42
C SER A 827 -17.22 -30.25 20.21
N GLY A 828 -15.89 -30.42 20.07
CA GLY A 828 -15.29 -31.09 18.93
C GLY A 828 -15.06 -30.22 17.70
N PHE A 829 -15.58 -28.98 17.66
CA PHE A 829 -15.35 -28.06 16.55
C PHE A 829 -13.93 -27.46 16.60
N ASP A 830 -13.37 -27.13 15.45
CA ASP A 830 -12.16 -26.31 15.35
C ASP A 830 -12.44 -24.89 15.83
N HIS A 831 -11.79 -24.44 16.88
CA HIS A 831 -11.76 -23.04 17.29
C HIS A 831 -10.59 -22.33 16.60
N VAL A 832 -10.91 -21.43 15.69
CA VAL A 832 -9.93 -20.61 14.97
C VAL A 832 -9.98 -19.20 15.51
N THR A 833 -8.89 -18.74 16.08
CA THR A 833 -8.76 -17.39 16.62
C THR A 833 -7.40 -16.79 16.27
N THR A 834 -7.22 -15.50 16.52
CA THR A 834 -5.96 -14.79 16.39
C THR A 834 -5.49 -14.39 17.77
N THR A 835 -4.25 -14.69 18.13
CA THR A 835 -3.69 -14.44 19.46
C THR A 835 -2.34 -13.73 19.40
N ASN A 836 -1.98 -13.05 20.51
CA ASN A 836 -0.62 -12.63 20.76
C ASN A 836 0.14 -13.76 21.47
N GLY A 837 1.25 -14.21 20.98
CA GLY A 837 2.00 -15.27 21.65
C GLY A 837 3.34 -15.56 21.03
N GLY A 838 3.59 -15.01 19.86
CA GLY A 838 4.80 -15.28 19.10
C GLY A 838 5.91 -14.26 19.31
N LYS A 839 7.11 -14.68 18.91
CA LYS A 839 8.26 -13.79 18.69
C LYS A 839 8.66 -13.90 17.23
N ALA A 840 9.03 -12.78 16.65
CA ALA A 840 9.54 -12.77 15.28
C ALA A 840 10.84 -11.96 15.21
N LYS A 841 11.71 -12.32 14.26
CA LYS A 841 12.95 -11.62 13.97
C LYS A 841 13.04 -11.36 12.48
N VAL A 842 13.50 -10.17 12.14
CA VAL A 842 13.81 -9.78 10.77
C VAL A 842 15.18 -9.11 10.80
N HIS A 843 16.12 -9.58 9.98
CA HIS A 843 17.42 -8.94 9.86
C HIS A 843 17.94 -9.05 8.43
N GLY A 844 18.79 -8.10 8.05
CA GLY A 844 19.28 -8.08 6.68
C GLY A 844 20.19 -6.91 6.39
N PHE A 845 20.51 -6.76 5.12
CA PHE A 845 21.31 -5.66 4.63
C PHE A 845 20.66 -4.98 3.40
N GLU A 846 21.07 -3.75 3.18
CA GLU A 846 20.64 -2.92 2.04
C GLU A 846 21.87 -2.33 1.37
N LEU A 847 21.86 -2.32 0.03
CA LEU A 847 22.81 -1.60 -0.80
C LEU A 847 22.04 -0.61 -1.67
N ASN A 848 22.51 0.63 -1.74
CA ASN A 848 21.98 1.63 -2.66
C ASN A 848 23.12 2.34 -3.36
N PHE A 849 23.09 2.35 -4.69
CA PHE A 849 24.05 2.99 -5.55
C PHE A 849 23.34 3.87 -6.57
N MET A 850 23.79 5.09 -6.71
CA MET A 850 23.31 6.02 -7.72
C MET A 850 24.43 6.92 -8.17
N GLN A 851 24.66 6.99 -9.49
CA GLN A 851 25.72 7.83 -10.04
C GLN A 851 25.48 8.20 -11.50
N GLN A 852 25.82 9.44 -11.85
CA GLN A 852 26.06 9.84 -13.22
C GLN A 852 27.53 9.55 -13.59
N LEU A 853 27.76 8.88 -14.72
CA LEU A 853 29.09 8.40 -15.13
C LEU A 853 29.93 9.49 -15.81
N VAL A 854 30.12 10.62 -15.12
CA VAL A 854 30.85 11.79 -15.66
C VAL A 854 32.31 11.50 -16.00
N MET A 855 32.89 10.41 -15.45
CA MET A 855 34.27 9.98 -15.74
C MET A 855 34.41 9.38 -17.14
N LEU A 856 33.32 9.02 -17.82
CA LEU A 856 33.37 8.46 -19.17
C LEU A 856 33.51 9.58 -20.20
N PRO A 857 34.11 9.31 -21.38
CA PRO A 857 34.15 10.29 -22.46
C PRO A 857 32.75 10.56 -23.02
N ALA A 858 32.55 11.75 -23.62
CA ALA A 858 31.32 12.06 -24.31
C ALA A 858 31.13 11.10 -25.51
N PRO A 859 29.87 10.61 -25.75
CA PRO A 859 28.62 11.01 -25.13
C PRO A 859 28.24 10.21 -23.86
N PHE A 860 29.04 9.22 -23.42
CA PHE A 860 28.73 8.28 -22.34
C PHE A 860 28.74 8.92 -20.94
N ASN A 861 29.36 10.10 -20.78
CA ASN A 861 29.33 10.86 -19.53
C ASN A 861 27.94 11.35 -19.11
N ARG A 862 26.93 11.12 -19.95
CA ARG A 862 25.49 11.42 -19.69
C ARG A 862 24.71 10.21 -19.20
N LEU A 863 25.35 9.05 -19.16
CA LEU A 863 24.77 7.85 -18.57
C LEU A 863 24.63 8.02 -17.06
N ARG A 864 23.53 7.56 -16.53
CA ARG A 864 23.26 7.48 -15.11
C ARG A 864 22.82 6.07 -14.77
N VAL A 865 23.40 5.53 -13.72
CA VAL A 865 23.09 4.21 -13.19
C VAL A 865 22.50 4.37 -11.81
N PHE A 866 21.44 3.60 -11.52
CA PHE A 866 21.00 3.37 -10.16
C PHE A 866 20.85 1.86 -9.94
N ALA A 867 21.16 1.41 -8.72
CA ALA A 867 20.97 0.04 -8.30
C ALA A 867 20.66 0.00 -6.81
N ASN A 868 19.67 -0.77 -6.43
CA ASN A 868 19.43 -1.06 -5.02
C ASN A 868 19.14 -2.55 -4.82
N LEU A 869 19.55 -3.04 -3.66
CA LEU A 869 19.37 -4.42 -3.23
C LEU A 869 18.98 -4.42 -1.75
N THR A 870 17.96 -5.18 -1.41
CA THR A 870 17.63 -5.53 -0.03
C THR A 870 17.61 -7.04 0.07
N ASP A 871 18.32 -7.59 1.05
CA ASP A 871 18.35 -9.02 1.35
C ASP A 871 18.08 -9.19 2.84
N LEU A 872 17.13 -10.05 3.20
CA LEU A 872 16.70 -10.26 4.57
C LEU A 872 16.37 -11.71 4.87
N GLU A 873 16.50 -12.06 6.13
CA GLU A 873 16.06 -13.32 6.71
C GLU A 873 15.00 -13.07 7.77
N THR A 874 14.02 -13.96 7.83
CA THR A 874 12.94 -13.90 8.81
C THR A 874 12.83 -15.20 9.57
N SER A 875 12.47 -15.12 10.84
CA SER A 875 12.06 -16.24 11.65
C SER A 875 10.92 -15.83 12.56
N GLY A 876 9.88 -16.65 12.63
CA GLY A 876 8.73 -16.42 13.50
C GLY A 876 8.38 -17.68 14.26
N GLN A 877 7.82 -17.52 15.45
CA GLN A 877 7.27 -18.62 16.22
C GLN A 877 5.75 -18.57 16.08
N TYR A 878 5.21 -19.57 15.40
CA TYR A 878 3.78 -19.84 15.30
C TYR A 878 3.39 -20.88 16.35
N ALA A 879 2.10 -21.07 16.59
CA ALA A 879 1.61 -22.12 17.52
C ALA A 879 2.11 -23.52 17.15
N SER A 880 2.31 -23.81 15.87
CA SER A 880 2.84 -25.06 15.32
C SER A 880 4.37 -25.16 15.28
N GLY A 881 5.11 -24.18 15.81
CA GLY A 881 6.58 -24.13 15.82
C GLY A 881 7.21 -22.99 15.02
N ALA A 882 8.53 -23.03 14.88
CA ALA A 882 9.25 -21.98 14.18
C ALA A 882 9.11 -22.10 12.65
N ALA A 883 8.86 -20.99 11.99
CA ALA A 883 8.77 -20.92 10.53
C ALA A 883 9.19 -19.53 10.00
N GLU A 884 9.38 -19.45 8.69
CA GLU A 884 9.52 -18.22 7.92
C GLU A 884 8.24 -17.37 8.05
N LEU A 885 8.38 -16.06 8.11
CA LEU A 885 7.23 -15.15 8.21
C LEU A 885 6.50 -15.02 6.86
N ALA A 886 5.18 -15.16 6.88
CA ALA A 886 4.34 -14.99 5.71
C ALA A 886 4.30 -13.52 5.24
N LYS A 887 4.21 -13.31 3.92
CA LYS A 887 4.17 -12.02 3.23
C LYS A 887 5.45 -11.18 3.30
N PHE A 888 6.50 -11.65 3.98
CA PHE A 888 7.81 -11.02 3.95
C PHE A 888 8.58 -11.44 2.70
N VAL A 889 9.19 -10.47 2.02
CA VAL A 889 9.95 -10.70 0.78
C VAL A 889 11.45 -10.76 1.09
N PRO A 890 12.10 -11.94 1.00
CA PRO A 890 13.50 -12.10 1.39
C PRO A 890 14.48 -11.25 0.58
N ARG A 891 14.30 -11.16 -0.72
CA ARG A 891 15.20 -10.40 -1.58
C ARG A 891 14.47 -9.56 -2.61
N THR A 892 14.85 -8.28 -2.70
CA THR A 892 14.39 -7.36 -3.75
C THR A 892 15.56 -6.62 -4.34
N SER A 893 15.55 -6.39 -5.65
CA SER A 893 16.53 -5.52 -6.29
C SER A 893 15.90 -4.71 -7.42
N ASN A 894 16.44 -3.51 -7.62
CA ASN A 894 16.13 -2.68 -8.79
C ASN A 894 17.45 -2.20 -9.39
N ILE A 895 17.58 -2.32 -10.69
CA ILE A 895 18.72 -1.85 -11.46
C ILE A 895 18.18 -1.05 -12.62
N GLY A 896 18.73 0.13 -12.87
CA GLY A 896 18.31 0.93 -14.00
C GLY A 896 19.42 1.80 -14.56
N LEU A 897 19.25 2.10 -15.83
CA LEU A 897 20.09 2.96 -16.62
C LEU A 897 19.24 4.04 -17.25
N SER A 898 19.65 5.30 -17.12
CA SER A 898 19.06 6.41 -17.87
C SER A 898 20.13 7.15 -18.67
N TYR A 899 19.73 7.60 -19.86
CA TYR A 899 20.59 8.31 -20.79
C TYR A 899 19.86 9.51 -21.37
N GLN A 900 20.49 10.67 -21.32
CA GLN A 900 19.95 11.89 -21.88
C GLN A 900 20.90 12.43 -22.93
N TRP A 901 20.46 12.49 -24.19
CA TRP A 901 21.25 13.01 -25.29
C TRP A 901 20.48 14.05 -26.08
N ARG A 902 20.92 15.29 -26.02
CA ARG A 902 20.22 16.43 -26.66
C ARG A 902 18.73 16.45 -26.28
N ARG A 903 17.84 16.16 -27.24
CA ARG A 903 16.39 16.14 -27.08
C ARG A 903 15.83 14.74 -26.72
N PHE A 904 16.67 13.70 -26.73
CA PHE A 904 16.25 12.32 -26.49
C PHE A 904 16.60 11.90 -25.07
N GLY A 905 15.62 11.32 -24.38
CA GLY A 905 15.80 10.63 -23.13
C GLY A 905 15.44 9.15 -23.29
N PHE A 906 16.23 8.30 -22.68
CA PHE A 906 16.02 6.85 -22.65
C PHE A 906 16.22 6.35 -21.23
N ARG A 907 15.40 5.40 -20.80
CA ARG A 907 15.55 4.71 -19.52
C ARG A 907 15.14 3.26 -19.67
N ILE A 908 15.90 2.38 -19.03
CA ILE A 908 15.56 0.98 -18.81
C ILE A 908 15.71 0.68 -17.31
N ALA A 909 14.78 -0.04 -16.73
CA ALA A 909 14.82 -0.44 -15.34
C ALA A 909 14.32 -1.88 -15.19
N GLN A 910 15.04 -2.67 -14.43
CA GLN A 910 14.71 -4.03 -14.05
C GLN A 910 14.35 -4.05 -12.57
N ARG A 911 13.27 -4.74 -12.22
CA ARG A 911 12.85 -5.03 -10.86
C ARG A 911 12.81 -6.54 -10.65
N TYR A 912 13.41 -7.00 -9.57
CA TYR A 912 13.42 -8.40 -9.16
C TYR A 912 12.85 -8.55 -7.75
N THR A 913 12.02 -9.57 -7.55
CA THR A 913 11.46 -9.99 -6.26
C THR A 913 11.69 -11.50 -6.14
N SER A 914 12.33 -11.95 -5.05
CA SER A 914 12.55 -13.38 -4.82
C SER A 914 11.26 -14.13 -4.47
N SER A 915 11.31 -15.46 -4.47
CA SER A 915 10.26 -16.29 -3.91
C SER A 915 10.02 -15.96 -2.44
N TYR A 916 8.76 -15.94 -2.01
CA TYR A 916 8.39 -15.68 -0.63
C TYR A 916 7.13 -16.47 -0.22
N LEU A 917 7.00 -16.72 1.07
CA LEU A 917 5.81 -17.33 1.68
C LEU A 917 4.66 -16.32 1.65
N ASP A 918 3.58 -16.62 0.92
CA ASP A 918 2.37 -15.79 0.86
C ASP A 918 1.38 -16.15 1.97
N GLY A 919 1.03 -17.43 2.07
CA GLY A 919 0.09 -17.95 3.08
C GLY A 919 0.76 -18.99 3.96
N TYR A 920 0.71 -18.76 5.27
CA TYR A 920 1.13 -19.76 6.27
C TYR A 920 0.02 -20.79 6.48
N ASN A 921 0.41 -22.06 6.60
CA ASN A 921 -0.45 -23.16 7.06
C ASN A 921 0.36 -24.05 8.01
N VAL A 922 -0.31 -24.69 8.97
CA VAL A 922 0.30 -25.69 9.87
C VAL A 922 0.92 -26.80 9.03
N ASN A 923 0.17 -27.29 8.05
CA ASN A 923 0.65 -28.29 7.09
C ASN A 923 1.55 -27.63 6.06
N GLU A 924 2.82 -27.96 6.04
CA GLU A 924 3.82 -27.32 5.17
C GLU A 924 3.48 -27.44 3.68
N HIS A 925 2.91 -28.59 3.25
CA HIS A 925 2.52 -28.82 1.86
C HIS A 925 1.37 -27.92 1.38
N GLN A 926 0.60 -27.31 2.29
CA GLN A 926 -0.48 -26.38 1.98
C GLN A 926 -0.03 -24.92 2.06
N ARG A 927 1.20 -24.63 2.50
CA ARG A 927 1.75 -23.26 2.49
C ARG A 927 1.88 -22.78 1.05
N THR A 928 1.38 -21.59 0.78
CA THR A 928 1.46 -20.99 -0.56
C THR A 928 2.64 -20.05 -0.67
N ARG A 929 3.34 -20.11 -1.82
CA ARG A 929 4.52 -19.30 -2.10
C ARG A 929 4.41 -18.70 -3.50
N PHE A 930 4.84 -17.46 -3.63
CA PHE A 930 5.09 -16.88 -4.97
C PHE A 930 6.45 -17.33 -5.51
N ARG A 931 6.51 -17.55 -6.82
CA ARG A 931 7.77 -17.72 -7.55
C ARG A 931 8.50 -16.38 -7.64
N PRO A 932 9.83 -16.40 -7.93
CA PRO A 932 10.54 -15.15 -8.23
C PRO A 932 9.88 -14.42 -9.40
N ASP A 933 9.79 -13.09 -9.28
CA ASP A 933 9.24 -12.20 -10.30
C ASP A 933 10.28 -11.19 -10.78
N GLU A 934 10.37 -11.02 -12.09
CA GLU A 934 11.31 -10.12 -12.73
C GLU A 934 10.58 -9.32 -13.81
N LYS A 935 10.59 -8.00 -13.69
CA LYS A 935 9.95 -7.09 -14.65
C LYS A 935 10.96 -6.08 -15.17
N VAL A 936 10.86 -5.79 -16.46
CA VAL A 936 11.66 -4.78 -17.14
C VAL A 936 10.73 -3.72 -17.71
N ASP A 937 11.04 -2.46 -17.42
CA ASP A 937 10.34 -1.29 -17.93
C ASP A 937 11.28 -0.48 -18.82
N VAL A 938 10.75 0.09 -19.92
CA VAL A 938 11.49 0.93 -20.84
C VAL A 938 10.73 2.23 -21.06
N SER A 939 11.44 3.35 -21.05
CA SER A 939 10.86 4.69 -21.26
C SER A 939 11.67 5.46 -22.29
N PHE A 940 10.95 6.17 -23.18
CA PHE A 940 11.51 7.10 -24.14
C PHE A 940 10.87 8.48 -23.97
N THR A 941 11.67 9.53 -24.06
CA THR A 941 11.19 10.91 -24.08
C THR A 941 11.84 11.65 -25.24
N PHE A 942 11.07 12.51 -25.92
CA PHE A 942 11.59 13.39 -26.97
C PHE A 942 11.13 14.82 -26.74
N GLN A 943 12.04 15.73 -26.53
CA GLN A 943 11.77 17.14 -26.32
C GLN A 943 11.54 17.86 -27.68
N VAL A 944 10.26 18.17 -27.96
CA VAL A 944 9.85 18.84 -29.18
C VAL A 944 10.21 20.32 -29.13
N ARG A 945 9.90 20.98 -27.99
CA ARG A 945 10.25 22.38 -27.66
C ARG A 945 10.76 22.40 -26.22
N ARG A 946 11.31 23.56 -25.78
CA ARG A 946 11.78 23.71 -24.40
C ARG A 946 10.73 23.35 -23.35
N GLN A 947 9.45 23.65 -23.63
CA GLN A 947 8.33 23.46 -22.73
C GLN A 947 7.51 22.18 -23.00
N ILE A 948 7.75 21.45 -24.10
CA ILE A 948 6.89 20.34 -24.54
C ILE A 948 7.72 19.12 -24.88
N SER A 949 7.37 17.98 -24.32
CA SER A 949 7.98 16.68 -24.61
C SER A 949 6.92 15.64 -24.95
N VAL A 950 7.27 14.70 -25.81
CA VAL A 950 6.54 13.43 -26.05
C VAL A 950 7.15 12.36 -25.16
N TYR A 951 6.33 11.52 -24.58
CA TYR A 951 6.80 10.35 -23.85
C TYR A 951 6.17 9.07 -24.38
N PHE A 952 6.89 7.94 -24.20
CA PHE A 952 6.46 6.60 -24.55
C PHE A 952 7.07 5.62 -23.54
N ASP A 953 6.21 4.97 -22.73
CA ASP A 953 6.62 4.05 -21.68
C ASP A 953 6.03 2.67 -21.96
N VAL A 954 6.84 1.64 -21.80
CA VAL A 954 6.45 0.23 -21.87
C VAL A 954 6.77 -0.42 -20.54
N LEU A 955 5.74 -0.83 -19.81
CA LEU A 955 5.86 -1.49 -18.51
C LEU A 955 5.72 -2.99 -18.69
N ASN A 956 6.56 -3.77 -17.99
CA ASN A 956 6.59 -5.23 -18.08
C ASN A 956 6.79 -5.73 -19.52
N VAL A 957 7.88 -5.28 -20.15
CA VAL A 957 8.21 -5.55 -21.57
C VAL A 957 8.14 -7.05 -21.93
N PHE A 958 8.57 -7.91 -21.01
CA PHE A 958 8.60 -9.37 -21.23
C PHE A 958 7.32 -10.08 -20.81
N ASN A 959 6.27 -9.32 -20.47
CA ASN A 959 4.98 -9.87 -20.06
C ASN A 959 5.12 -10.97 -18.99
N LYS A 960 5.93 -10.72 -17.96
CA LYS A 960 6.13 -11.61 -16.82
C LYS A 960 5.03 -11.44 -15.79
N TRP A 961 4.67 -12.53 -15.14
CA TRP A 961 3.67 -12.56 -14.06
C TRP A 961 4.09 -13.56 -12.99
N PRO A 962 3.73 -13.31 -11.73
CA PRO A 962 4.06 -14.24 -10.66
C PRO A 962 3.14 -15.46 -10.67
N ASP A 963 3.73 -16.64 -10.61
CA ASP A 963 3.04 -17.89 -10.32
C ASP A 963 3.05 -18.16 -8.81
N GLN A 964 2.04 -18.85 -8.30
CA GLN A 964 2.03 -19.33 -6.93
C GLN A 964 2.14 -20.86 -6.92
N PHE A 965 2.82 -21.41 -5.93
CA PHE A 965 2.97 -22.85 -5.75
C PHE A 965 2.74 -23.27 -4.30
N ALA A 966 2.47 -24.56 -4.06
CA ALA A 966 2.22 -25.13 -2.75
C ALA A 966 3.46 -25.84 -2.20
N GLY A 967 3.68 -25.70 -0.90
CA GLY A 967 4.79 -26.32 -0.18
C GLY A 967 6.14 -25.73 -0.53
N ARG A 968 7.17 -26.58 -0.62
CA ARG A 968 8.54 -26.19 -1.01
C ARG A 968 8.88 -26.50 -2.47
N ASP A 969 8.07 -27.35 -3.09
CA ASP A 969 8.30 -27.78 -4.48
C ASP A 969 7.68 -26.77 -5.45
N SER A 970 8.49 -25.96 -6.10
CA SER A 970 8.05 -24.95 -7.07
C SER A 970 7.38 -25.55 -8.33
N SER A 971 7.46 -26.87 -8.54
CA SER A 971 6.73 -27.54 -9.64
C SER A 971 5.24 -27.69 -9.32
N ARG A 972 4.83 -27.61 -8.05
CA ARG A 972 3.44 -27.74 -7.60
C ARG A 972 2.69 -26.42 -7.72
N VAL A 973 2.61 -25.88 -8.92
CA VAL A 973 1.91 -24.60 -9.19
C VAL A 973 0.44 -24.69 -8.77
N THR A 974 -0.03 -23.71 -8.03
CA THR A 974 -1.42 -23.57 -7.59
C THR A 974 -2.19 -22.60 -8.43
N PHE A 975 -1.56 -21.51 -8.87
CA PHE A 975 -2.13 -20.68 -9.93
C PHE A 975 -1.06 -19.99 -10.78
N SER A 976 -1.45 -19.66 -12.01
CA SER A 976 -0.70 -18.85 -12.96
C SER A 976 -1.61 -17.78 -13.55
N ASN A 977 -1.13 -16.55 -13.63
CA ASN A 977 -1.84 -15.42 -14.23
C ASN A 977 -1.17 -14.98 -15.54
N ILE A 978 -1.93 -14.27 -16.39
CA ILE A 978 -1.41 -13.43 -17.47
C ILE A 978 -2.23 -12.14 -17.53
N TYR A 979 -1.58 -10.98 -17.67
CA TYR A 979 -2.25 -9.67 -17.71
C TYR A 979 -1.67 -8.67 -18.72
N GLY A 980 -0.64 -9.06 -19.49
CA GLY A 980 -0.11 -8.27 -20.59
C GLY A 980 0.94 -7.23 -20.24
N THR A 981 1.47 -6.61 -21.28
CA THR A 981 2.37 -5.46 -21.25
C THR A 981 1.54 -4.19 -21.35
N LYS A 982 1.88 -3.18 -20.55
CA LYS A 982 1.19 -1.89 -20.54
C LYS A 982 2.02 -0.85 -21.28
N VAL A 983 1.39 -0.16 -22.22
CA VAL A 983 2.01 0.91 -23.01
C VAL A 983 1.33 2.23 -22.66
N ASN A 984 2.11 3.26 -22.30
CA ASN A 984 1.63 4.61 -22.05
C ASN A 984 2.36 5.59 -22.96
N PHE A 985 1.64 6.54 -23.53
CA PHE A 985 2.24 7.55 -24.40
C PHE A 985 1.45 8.85 -24.35
N GLY A 986 2.12 9.95 -24.72
CA GLY A 986 1.46 11.24 -24.69
C GLY A 986 2.43 12.43 -24.74
N LEU A 987 1.90 13.57 -24.30
CA LEU A 987 2.59 14.85 -24.23
C LEU A 987 2.67 15.29 -22.77
N ASN A 988 3.80 15.83 -22.35
CA ASN A 988 3.94 16.58 -21.11
C ASN A 988 4.54 17.95 -21.39
N GLY A 989 4.21 18.92 -20.56
CA GLY A 989 4.71 20.27 -20.72
C GLY A 989 4.82 21.02 -19.39
N ARG A 990 5.72 22.06 -19.43
CA ARG A 990 5.93 22.96 -18.30
C ARG A 990 6.14 24.39 -18.81
N PHE A 991 5.41 25.34 -18.25
CA PHE A 991 5.45 26.77 -18.54
C PHE A 991 5.68 27.56 -17.28
#